data_620d05a9f5be921663731df88a1ad243
#
_entry.id   620d05a9f5be921663731df88a1ad243
#
_cell.length_a   1.000
_cell.length_b   1.000
_cell.length_c   1.000
_cell.angle_alpha   90.00
_cell.angle_beta   90.00
_cell.angle_gamma   90.00
#
_symmetry.space_group_name_H-M   'P 1'
#
loop_
_entity.id
_entity.type
_entity.pdbx_description
1 polymer ?
#
loop_
_entity_poly.entity_id
_entity_poly.type
_entity_poly.pdbx_seq_one_letter_code
_entity_poly.pdbx_strand_id
1 'polypeptide(L)'
;MEETKDQTRGYTIFRTIIYVSVLMEFFEYAIDPETLGHWNGILAELHDRMKRWWIYQDGNLVISKAATFIMVCITSIGTRNKKNLEFDARRMVLYPLASGIATMMLSVWLYSFTMDTRLYTLRLNVILYMTASIVGTVLVHVALDNISKWLKDGLLKDRFNLENESFEQCEEIIDDKYSVNIPMRYYYKGKFRKGCINITNPFRGTWVVGTPGSGKTFSVIEPFIRQHSRKGFAMVVYDYKWPTLAQKLYYAYCKNKKQGAQHGAEKDFQFNVINFVDVSHSRRVNPIQRKYIPNLAAASETAETLLESLQKGKKEGGGGSDQFFQTSAVNFLAACIYFFVNYEREPYDKYGNRLIAEKVMDRQTRKEKPTGRVFDHDGNLLDAQTDGYYWLGKYSDMPHILSFLNESYQTIFEVLETDNEVAPLLGPFQTALKNKAMEQLEGMIGTLRVFTSRLATKESYWIFHKDGDDFDLKVSDPKNPSYLLIANDPEMESIIGALNALILNRLVTRVNTGQGRNIPVSIIVDELPTLYFHKIDRLIGTARSNKVSVALGFQELPQLEADYGKVGMQKIITTVGNVVSGSARAKETLEWLSNDIFGKVVQLKKGVTIDRDRTSINLNENMDSLVPASKISDLPTGWLCGQVARDFQKTKTGRGGSMNIQEAGEFKTSKFFCKTDLDMAEIKKEEAEYVKYPLPIFYDFGTPEEREQILYRNFVAVTQDVKNMIETILGKKEAK
;
A
#
# COMPACT_ATOMS: atom_id res chain seq x y z
N MET A 1 5.73 -3.55 44.27
CA MET A 1 6.25 -3.15 45.59
C MET A 1 5.09 -3.21 46.56
N GLU A 2 5.04 -4.22 47.41
CA GLU A 2 4.08 -4.25 48.53
C GLU A 2 4.48 -3.15 49.51
N GLU A 3 3.65 -2.12 49.60
CA GLU A 3 3.77 -1.20 50.74
C GLU A 3 3.33 -1.94 52.00
N THR A 4 4.29 -2.27 52.84
CA THR A 4 4.03 -2.94 54.09
C THR A 4 3.22 -2.06 55.05
N LYS A 5 2.39 -2.67 55.92
CA LYS A 5 1.64 -1.95 56.98
C LYS A 5 2.53 -0.99 57.80
N ASP A 6 3.81 -1.26 57.87
CA ASP A 6 4.79 -0.47 58.63
C ASP A 6 5.11 0.88 57.93
N GLN A 7 5.13 0.95 56.61
CA GLN A 7 5.29 2.24 55.89
C GLN A 7 4.12 3.17 56.14
N THR A 8 2.90 2.63 56.22
CA THR A 8 1.70 3.44 56.47
C THR A 8 1.68 3.99 57.90
N ARG A 9 2.15 3.20 58.88
CA ARG A 9 2.30 3.69 60.27
C ARG A 9 3.36 4.77 60.34
N GLY A 10 4.48 4.64 59.61
CA GLY A 10 5.53 5.64 59.52
C GLY A 10 5.00 7.00 59.03
N TYR A 11 4.24 7.01 57.94
CA TYR A 11 3.64 8.28 57.39
C TYR A 11 2.63 8.92 58.36
N THR A 12 1.85 8.12 59.09
CA THR A 12 0.94 8.63 60.11
C THR A 12 1.71 9.28 61.28
N ILE A 13 2.80 8.67 61.72
CA ILE A 13 3.69 9.23 62.74
C ILE A 13 4.31 10.53 62.24
N PHE A 14 4.84 10.61 61.03
CA PHE A 14 5.42 11.83 60.50
C PHE A 14 4.37 12.98 60.37
N ARG A 15 3.13 12.69 59.99
CA ARG A 15 2.04 13.69 59.98
C ARG A 15 1.74 14.20 61.37
N THR A 16 1.72 13.28 62.36
CA THR A 16 1.54 13.68 63.79
C THR A 16 2.67 14.60 64.23
N ILE A 17 3.92 14.33 63.86
CA ILE A 17 5.07 15.18 64.19
C ILE A 17 4.90 16.62 63.63
N ILE A 18 4.37 16.77 62.42
CA ILE A 18 4.13 18.11 61.84
C ILE A 18 3.17 18.92 62.73
N TYR A 19 2.03 18.33 63.08
CA TYR A 19 1.05 19.04 63.94
C TYR A 19 1.56 19.25 65.35
N VAL A 20 2.36 18.31 65.89
CA VAL A 20 3.05 18.53 67.15
C VAL A 20 4.06 19.68 67.06
N SER A 21 4.82 19.77 65.93
CA SER A 21 5.73 20.92 65.69
C SER A 21 4.98 22.27 65.67
N VAL A 22 3.80 22.32 64.99
CA VAL A 22 2.95 23.53 65.00
C VAL A 22 2.40 23.84 66.38
N LEU A 23 2.03 22.85 67.17
CA LEU A 23 1.60 23.03 68.55
C LEU A 23 2.77 23.51 69.46
N MET A 24 3.97 23.01 69.27
CA MET A 24 5.17 23.48 69.99
C MET A 24 5.49 24.93 69.61
N GLU A 25 5.33 25.30 68.32
CA GLU A 25 5.48 26.68 67.90
C GLU A 25 4.46 27.61 68.59
N PHE A 26 3.20 27.17 68.72
CA PHE A 26 2.18 27.97 69.41
C PHE A 26 2.47 28.02 70.94
N PHE A 27 2.95 26.95 71.52
CA PHE A 27 3.34 26.96 72.93
C PHE A 27 4.46 27.97 73.21
N GLU A 28 5.40 28.12 72.28
CA GLU A 28 6.52 29.05 72.42
C GLU A 28 6.14 30.52 72.12
N TYR A 29 5.40 30.78 71.03
CA TYR A 29 5.16 32.14 70.56
C TYR A 29 3.78 32.72 70.96
N ALA A 30 2.82 31.87 71.31
CA ALA A 30 1.46 32.31 71.60
C ALA A 30 1.15 32.43 73.10
N ILE A 31 1.85 31.65 73.94
CA ILE A 31 1.63 31.62 75.39
C ILE A 31 2.55 32.65 76.05
N ASP A 32 1.94 33.58 76.82
CA ASP A 32 2.70 34.59 77.55
C ASP A 32 3.48 33.99 78.73
N PRO A 33 4.79 34.21 78.87
CA PRO A 33 5.58 33.69 79.96
C PRO A 33 5.03 33.99 81.38
N GLU A 34 4.36 35.11 81.56
CA GLU A 34 3.71 35.50 82.82
C GLU A 34 2.54 34.57 83.21
N THR A 35 1.85 33.98 82.20
CA THR A 35 0.75 33.04 82.47
C THR A 35 1.27 31.62 82.79
N LEU A 36 2.45 31.28 82.31
CA LEU A 36 3.11 29.97 82.62
C LEU A 36 3.59 29.89 84.07
N GLY A 37 3.92 31.00 84.69
CA GLY A 37 4.34 31.04 86.07
C GLY A 37 3.25 30.62 87.09
N HIS A 38 1.99 30.69 86.67
CA HIS A 38 0.86 30.18 87.45
C HIS A 38 0.49 28.72 87.18
N TRP A 39 1.10 28.11 86.17
CA TRP A 39 0.94 26.71 85.80
C TRP A 39 2.13 25.88 86.39
N ASN A 40 2.00 24.57 86.54
CA ASN A 40 3.02 23.69 87.06
C ASN A 40 4.41 24.03 86.51
N GLY A 41 5.43 24.13 87.38
CA GLY A 41 6.81 24.47 87.04
C GLY A 41 7.44 23.60 85.90
N ILE A 42 6.85 22.46 85.61
CA ILE A 42 7.22 21.60 84.47
C ILE A 42 7.02 22.28 83.14
N LEU A 43 5.93 23.03 82.93
CA LEU A 43 5.66 23.71 81.68
C LEU A 43 6.58 24.92 81.46
N ALA A 44 6.94 25.63 82.53
CA ALA A 44 7.93 26.73 82.45
C ALA A 44 9.32 26.20 82.14
N GLU A 45 9.71 25.09 82.69
CA GLU A 45 10.99 24.42 82.41
C GLU A 45 11.02 23.90 80.94
N LEU A 46 9.89 23.40 80.41
CA LEU A 46 9.80 22.97 78.99
C LEU A 46 9.93 24.17 78.03
N HIS A 47 9.31 25.29 78.33
CA HIS A 47 9.41 26.54 77.56
C HIS A 47 10.86 27.06 77.52
N ASP A 48 11.55 27.09 78.71
CA ASP A 48 12.95 27.51 78.78
C ASP A 48 13.91 26.54 78.05
N ARG A 49 13.60 25.27 78.02
CA ARG A 49 14.38 24.28 77.23
C ARG A 49 14.14 24.47 75.73
N MET A 50 12.90 24.75 75.28
CA MET A 50 12.57 24.96 73.85
C MET A 50 13.20 26.25 73.33
N LYS A 51 13.27 27.31 74.12
CA LYS A 51 13.99 28.56 73.72
C LYS A 51 15.47 28.36 73.43
N ARG A 52 16.09 27.27 73.95
CA ARG A 52 17.48 26.93 73.62
C ARG A 52 17.63 26.31 72.24
N TRP A 53 16.52 25.85 71.66
CA TRP A 53 16.58 25.29 70.29
C TRP A 53 16.57 26.43 69.27
N TRP A 54 17.53 26.45 68.38
CA TRP A 54 17.72 27.50 67.35
C TRP A 54 16.45 27.83 66.57
N ILE A 55 15.54 26.82 66.32
CA ILE A 55 14.30 26.99 65.58
C ILE A 55 13.27 27.83 66.36
N TYR A 56 13.28 27.82 67.69
CA TYR A 56 12.28 28.47 68.56
C TYR A 56 12.86 29.66 69.33
N GLN A 57 14.06 30.16 68.99
CA GLN A 57 14.63 31.36 69.64
C GLN A 57 13.83 32.61 69.26
N ASP A 58 13.82 33.61 70.18
CA ASP A 58 13.15 34.87 69.93
C ASP A 58 13.61 35.54 68.63
N GLY A 59 12.67 35.89 67.73
CA GLY A 59 12.94 36.44 66.38
C GLY A 59 13.02 35.39 65.26
N ASN A 60 13.09 34.09 65.55
CA ASN A 60 13.27 33.04 64.54
C ASN A 60 11.93 32.41 64.06
N LEU A 61 10.80 33.11 64.22
CA LEU A 61 9.48 32.62 63.79
C LEU A 61 9.45 32.24 62.31
N VAL A 62 10.15 32.98 61.43
CA VAL A 62 10.24 32.67 59.99
C VAL A 62 10.96 31.32 59.78
N ILE A 63 11.98 31.05 60.60
CA ILE A 63 12.75 29.80 60.52
C ILE A 63 11.90 28.61 60.98
N SER A 64 11.07 28.79 62.03
CA SER A 64 10.08 27.81 62.46
C SER A 64 9.07 27.47 61.35
N LYS A 65 8.54 28.51 60.65
CA LYS A 65 7.65 28.33 59.52
C LYS A 65 8.32 27.59 58.38
N ALA A 66 9.58 27.93 58.02
CA ALA A 66 10.34 27.26 56.98
C ALA A 66 10.59 25.77 57.36
N ALA A 67 10.91 25.47 58.63
CA ALA A 67 11.07 24.11 59.12
C ALA A 67 9.78 23.30 59.00
N THR A 68 8.63 23.90 59.39
CA THR A 68 7.30 23.28 59.21
C THR A 68 6.98 23.02 57.75
N PHE A 69 7.26 23.96 56.85
CA PHE A 69 7.08 23.80 55.40
C PHE A 69 7.92 22.65 54.84
N ILE A 70 9.20 22.57 55.24
CA ILE A 70 10.10 21.49 54.79
C ILE A 70 9.62 20.13 55.31
N MET A 71 9.13 20.03 56.55
CA MET A 71 8.56 18.79 57.10
C MET A 71 7.32 18.37 56.31
N VAL A 72 6.44 19.30 55.95
CA VAL A 72 5.25 19.05 55.13
C VAL A 72 5.69 18.53 53.74
N CYS A 73 6.73 19.13 53.12
CA CYS A 73 7.27 18.64 51.83
C CYS A 73 7.77 17.18 51.93
N ILE A 74 8.54 16.88 52.96
CA ILE A 74 9.12 15.52 53.16
C ILE A 74 8.02 14.50 53.37
N THR A 75 7.02 14.80 54.17
CA THR A 75 5.95 13.82 54.53
C THR A 75 4.95 13.63 53.38
N SER A 76 4.76 14.61 52.49
CA SER A 76 3.84 14.52 51.35
C SER A 76 4.34 13.63 50.24
N ILE A 77 5.64 13.36 50.14
CA ILE A 77 6.22 12.51 49.07
C ILE A 77 5.73 11.06 49.13
N GLY A 78 5.26 10.61 50.28
CA GLY A 78 4.90 9.21 50.55
C GLY A 78 3.41 8.90 50.69
N THR A 79 2.51 9.87 50.42
CA THR A 79 1.09 9.70 50.74
C THR A 79 0.35 8.73 49.82
N ARG A 80 -0.62 7.97 50.38
CA ARG A 80 -1.53 7.05 49.66
C ARG A 80 -2.54 7.82 48.81
N ASN A 81 -2.89 7.27 47.68
CA ASN A 81 -3.76 7.97 46.74
C ASN A 81 -5.00 7.19 46.35
N LYS A 82 -6.14 7.87 46.38
CA LYS A 82 -7.33 7.54 45.59
C LYS A 82 -7.21 8.23 44.23
N LYS A 83 -7.50 7.49 43.18
CA LYS A 83 -7.54 8.04 41.79
C LYS A 83 -8.60 9.12 41.72
N ASN A 84 -8.23 10.34 41.33
CA ASN A 84 -9.17 11.40 40.99
C ASN A 84 -9.29 11.46 39.47
N LEU A 85 -10.51 11.25 38.95
CA LEU A 85 -10.82 11.25 37.53
C LEU A 85 -10.72 12.66 36.91
N GLU A 86 -10.80 13.71 37.72
CA GLU A 86 -10.76 15.11 37.30
C GLU A 86 -9.64 15.85 38.01
N PHE A 87 -8.38 15.64 37.62
CA PHE A 87 -7.25 16.34 38.19
C PHE A 87 -6.97 17.66 37.44
N ASP A 88 -7.28 18.78 38.07
CA ASP A 88 -6.89 20.12 37.59
C ASP A 88 -5.70 20.64 38.43
N ALA A 89 -4.51 20.67 37.81
CA ALA A 89 -3.29 21.11 38.46
C ALA A 89 -3.36 22.55 38.99
N ARG A 90 -4.11 23.46 38.34
CA ARG A 90 -4.26 24.85 38.77
C ARG A 90 -5.09 24.93 40.05
N ARG A 91 -6.24 24.26 40.07
CA ARG A 91 -7.18 24.34 41.21
C ARG A 91 -6.73 23.50 42.39
N MET A 92 -6.13 22.32 42.13
CA MET A 92 -5.82 21.39 43.21
C MET A 92 -4.40 21.55 43.79
N VAL A 93 -3.46 22.18 43.03
CA VAL A 93 -2.07 22.35 43.47
C VAL A 93 -1.70 23.82 43.54
N LEU A 94 -1.81 24.57 42.43
CA LEU A 94 -1.23 25.93 42.37
C LEU A 94 -1.94 26.90 43.32
N TYR A 95 -3.27 26.94 43.32
CA TYR A 95 -4.02 27.87 44.18
C TYR A 95 -3.89 27.53 45.67
N PRO A 96 -4.03 26.24 46.12
CA PRO A 96 -3.83 25.93 47.55
C PRO A 96 -2.40 26.16 47.97
N LEU A 97 -1.39 25.87 47.15
CA LEU A 97 0.01 26.10 47.49
C LEU A 97 0.31 27.59 47.65
N ALA A 98 -0.07 28.39 46.66
CA ALA A 98 0.17 29.83 46.67
C ALA A 98 -0.59 30.52 47.82
N SER A 99 -1.86 30.17 48.04
CA SER A 99 -2.65 30.71 49.15
C SER A 99 -2.12 30.20 50.51
N GLY A 100 -1.67 28.96 50.59
CA GLY A 100 -1.10 28.38 51.82
C GLY A 100 0.21 29.07 52.22
N ILE A 101 1.12 29.30 51.27
CA ILE A 101 2.37 30.05 51.50
C ILE A 101 2.06 31.48 51.92
N ALA A 102 1.12 32.15 51.18
CA ALA A 102 0.72 33.52 51.50
C ALA A 102 0.12 33.65 52.92
N THR A 103 -0.73 32.70 53.32
CA THR A 103 -1.31 32.69 54.68
C THR A 103 -0.29 32.37 55.75
N MET A 104 0.71 31.51 55.48
CA MET A 104 1.84 31.27 56.40
C MET A 104 2.68 32.55 56.57
N MET A 105 2.96 33.29 55.47
CA MET A 105 3.69 34.56 55.57
C MET A 105 2.85 35.64 56.27
N LEU A 106 1.55 35.68 56.00
CA LEU A 106 0.62 36.58 56.68
C LEU A 106 0.60 36.27 58.18
N SER A 107 0.69 35.02 58.63
CA SER A 107 0.74 34.69 60.03
C SER A 107 1.95 35.27 60.77
N VAL A 108 3.12 35.31 60.12
CA VAL A 108 4.32 35.97 60.68
C VAL A 108 4.11 37.48 60.82
N TRP A 109 3.53 38.10 59.79
CA TRP A 109 3.22 39.53 59.83
C TRP A 109 2.17 39.89 60.93
N LEU A 110 1.12 39.09 61.11
CA LEU A 110 0.11 39.23 62.15
C LEU A 110 0.69 39.09 63.56
N TYR A 111 1.69 38.23 63.75
CA TYR A 111 2.40 38.08 65.03
C TYR A 111 3.21 39.33 65.36
N SER A 112 3.84 40.00 64.42
CA SER A 112 4.64 41.21 64.63
C SER A 112 3.78 42.45 64.92
N PHE A 113 2.48 42.40 64.75
CA PHE A 113 1.57 43.50 64.97
C PHE A 113 1.06 43.52 66.39
N THR A 114 1.32 44.52 67.18
CA THR A 114 0.85 44.64 68.57
C THR A 114 -0.56 45.22 68.59
N MET A 115 -1.51 44.38 69.06
CA MET A 115 -2.90 44.83 69.32
C MET A 115 -3.21 44.75 70.80
N ASP A 116 -3.71 45.81 71.39
CA ASP A 116 -4.02 45.84 72.82
C ASP A 116 -5.33 45.12 73.20
N THR A 117 -6.10 44.70 72.17
CA THR A 117 -7.37 44.02 72.38
C THR A 117 -7.08 42.56 72.80
N ARG A 118 -7.58 42.17 73.99
CA ARG A 118 -7.46 40.76 74.47
C ARG A 118 -8.85 40.10 74.39
N LEU A 119 -8.81 38.83 73.94
CA LEU A 119 -9.95 37.91 73.98
C LEU A 119 -9.60 36.84 75.01
N TYR A 120 -10.23 36.88 76.17
CA TYR A 120 -9.77 36.02 77.33
C TYR A 120 -8.33 36.38 77.74
N THR A 121 -7.48 35.38 77.76
CA THR A 121 -6.07 35.48 78.20
C THR A 121 -5.11 35.84 77.05
N LEU A 122 -5.54 35.69 75.80
CA LEU A 122 -4.67 35.86 74.62
C LEU A 122 -4.98 37.23 73.92
N ARG A 123 -3.90 37.80 73.33
CA ARG A 123 -4.03 39.01 72.49
C ARG A 123 -4.66 38.60 71.13
N LEU A 124 -5.48 39.45 70.55
CA LEU A 124 -6.19 39.17 69.29
C LEU A 124 -5.24 38.88 68.14
N ASN A 125 -4.09 39.57 68.03
CA ASN A 125 -3.05 39.27 67.03
C ASN A 125 -2.49 37.87 67.15
N VAL A 126 -2.35 37.32 68.33
CA VAL A 126 -1.86 35.96 68.59
C VAL A 126 -2.91 34.93 68.11
N ILE A 127 -4.18 35.17 68.38
CA ILE A 127 -5.26 34.28 67.91
C ILE A 127 -5.32 34.30 66.37
N LEU A 128 -5.19 35.49 65.74
CA LEU A 128 -5.13 35.62 64.29
C LEU A 128 -3.88 34.90 63.69
N TYR A 129 -2.73 35.04 64.35
CA TYR A 129 -1.51 34.33 64.00
C TYR A 129 -1.72 32.81 64.05
N MET A 130 -2.28 32.27 65.12
CA MET A 130 -2.52 30.82 65.26
C MET A 130 -3.47 30.30 64.20
N THR A 131 -4.57 30.99 63.96
CA THR A 131 -5.56 30.58 62.95
C THR A 131 -4.98 30.67 61.52
N ALA A 132 -4.27 31.71 61.17
CA ALA A 132 -3.61 31.85 59.88
C ALA A 132 -2.52 30.78 59.68
N SER A 133 -1.76 30.46 60.73
CA SER A 133 -0.73 29.42 60.69
C SER A 133 -1.32 28.03 60.46
N ILE A 134 -2.41 27.65 61.11
CA ILE A 134 -3.08 26.37 60.94
C ILE A 134 -3.64 26.29 59.50
N VAL A 135 -4.37 27.31 59.05
CA VAL A 135 -4.96 27.36 57.71
C VAL A 135 -3.86 27.24 56.63
N GLY A 136 -2.78 28.00 56.77
CA GLY A 136 -1.65 27.97 55.83
C GLY A 136 -1.00 26.57 55.76
N THR A 137 -0.75 25.95 56.92
CA THR A 137 -0.14 24.60 56.98
C THR A 137 -1.06 23.56 56.35
N VAL A 138 -2.36 23.60 56.59
CA VAL A 138 -3.34 22.69 55.99
C VAL A 138 -3.41 22.87 54.49
N LEU A 139 -3.44 24.10 53.98
CA LEU A 139 -3.48 24.38 52.56
C LEU A 139 -2.21 23.88 51.84
N VAL A 140 -1.04 24.09 52.38
CA VAL A 140 0.23 23.57 51.86
C VAL A 140 0.23 22.04 51.87
N HIS A 141 -0.24 21.41 52.97
CA HIS A 141 -0.34 19.99 53.07
C HIS A 141 -1.25 19.38 51.99
N VAL A 142 -2.43 19.95 51.76
CA VAL A 142 -3.36 19.53 50.73
C VAL A 142 -2.75 19.68 49.31
N ALA A 143 -2.06 20.80 49.07
CA ALA A 143 -1.40 21.01 47.77
C ALA A 143 -0.30 19.99 47.49
N LEU A 144 0.55 19.72 48.45
CA LEU A 144 1.66 18.78 48.30
C LEU A 144 1.19 17.32 48.22
N ASP A 145 0.13 16.96 48.94
CA ASP A 145 -0.58 15.69 48.78
C ASP A 145 -1.08 15.51 47.31
N ASN A 146 -1.62 16.56 46.73
CA ASN A 146 -2.08 16.50 45.35
C ASN A 146 -0.92 16.46 44.33
N ILE A 147 0.23 17.10 44.62
CA ILE A 147 1.44 16.95 43.78
C ILE A 147 1.93 15.47 43.81
N SER A 148 1.96 14.86 44.99
CA SER A 148 2.34 13.45 45.11
C SER A 148 1.41 12.53 44.32
N LYS A 149 0.10 12.83 44.30
CA LYS A 149 -0.89 12.15 43.45
C LYS A 149 -0.58 12.31 41.96
N TRP A 150 -0.31 13.52 41.53
CA TRP A 150 0.01 13.83 40.12
C TRP A 150 1.28 13.14 39.62
N LEU A 151 2.34 13.16 40.42
CA LEU A 151 3.59 12.47 40.07
C LEU A 151 3.42 10.95 39.97
N LYS A 152 2.65 10.34 40.87
CA LYS A 152 2.36 8.88 40.83
C LYS A 152 1.39 8.55 39.66
N ASP A 153 0.43 9.39 39.32
CA ASP A 153 -0.49 9.20 38.20
C ASP A 153 0.27 9.25 36.87
N GLY A 154 1.29 10.09 36.73
CA GLY A 154 2.17 10.13 35.56
C GLY A 154 3.02 8.85 35.36
N LEU A 155 3.34 8.14 36.46
CA LEU A 155 4.03 6.86 36.42
C LEU A 155 3.08 5.68 36.14
N LEU A 156 1.77 5.85 36.35
CA LEU A 156 0.73 4.86 36.12
C LEU A 156 0.05 4.99 34.76
N LYS A 157 0.30 6.07 34.01
CA LYS A 157 -0.17 6.19 32.64
C LYS A 157 0.43 5.07 31.83
N ASP A 158 -0.45 4.22 31.28
CA ASP A 158 -0.07 3.12 30.42
C ASP A 158 0.59 3.71 29.15
N ARG A 159 1.90 3.51 29.04
CA ARG A 159 2.68 3.99 27.87
C ARG A 159 2.24 3.38 26.56
N PHE A 160 1.45 2.31 26.60
CA PHE A 160 1.09 1.50 25.45
C PHE A 160 -0.35 1.76 24.94
N ASN A 161 -1.19 2.47 25.72
CA ASN A 161 -2.58 2.78 25.37
C ASN A 161 -2.83 4.28 25.20
N LEU A 162 -1.84 5.03 24.74
CA LEU A 162 -2.05 6.43 24.37
C LEU A 162 -2.85 6.51 23.06
N GLU A 163 -3.96 7.22 23.10
CA GLU A 163 -4.74 7.56 21.93
C GLU A 163 -3.82 8.17 20.86
N ASN A 164 -3.83 7.64 19.65
CA ASN A 164 -2.98 8.04 18.51
C ASN A 164 -1.48 7.68 18.58
N GLU A 165 -0.98 7.00 19.59
CA GLU A 165 0.40 6.55 19.59
C GLU A 165 0.58 5.34 18.65
N SER A 166 1.61 5.41 17.82
CA SER A 166 2.06 4.29 16.99
C SER A 166 3.30 3.61 17.61
N PHE A 167 4.04 2.91 16.82
CA PHE A 167 5.30 2.26 17.20
C PHE A 167 6.48 2.97 16.53
N GLU A 168 7.70 2.56 16.85
CA GLU A 168 8.92 3.06 16.22
C GLU A 168 8.94 2.70 14.72
N GLN A 169 9.15 3.69 13.86
CA GLN A 169 9.14 3.56 12.40
C GLN A 169 10.42 4.14 11.81
N CYS A 170 10.66 3.90 10.52
CA CYS A 170 11.87 4.36 9.84
C CYS A 170 11.85 5.89 9.69
N GLU A 171 12.85 6.56 10.26
CA GLU A 171 13.02 8.02 10.15
C GLU A 171 13.98 8.41 9.00
N GLU A 172 14.78 7.48 8.52
CA GLU A 172 15.76 7.71 7.45
C GLU A 172 15.13 7.53 6.07
N ILE A 173 15.62 8.31 5.10
CA ILE A 173 15.31 8.14 3.68
C ILE A 173 16.38 7.25 3.08
N ILE A 174 15.99 6.06 2.62
CA ILE A 174 16.88 5.11 1.96
C ILE A 174 16.64 5.20 0.46
N ASP A 175 17.34 6.12 -0.19
CA ASP A 175 17.23 6.32 -1.63
C ASP A 175 18.32 5.57 -2.38
N ASP A 176 17.89 4.65 -3.26
CA ASP A 176 18.78 3.95 -4.18
C ASP A 176 18.22 4.04 -5.61
N LYS A 177 18.90 3.44 -6.57
CA LYS A 177 18.51 3.49 -7.98
C LYS A 177 17.17 2.81 -8.32
N TYR A 178 16.57 2.08 -7.40
CA TYR A 178 15.33 1.33 -7.63
C TYR A 178 14.23 1.67 -6.62
N SER A 179 14.58 2.28 -5.48
CA SER A 179 13.64 2.53 -4.38
C SER A 179 12.52 3.49 -4.75
N VAL A 180 11.39 3.33 -4.06
CA VAL A 180 10.31 4.33 -3.99
C VAL A 180 10.18 4.77 -2.55
N ASN A 181 10.32 6.07 -2.32
CA ASN A 181 10.35 6.67 -0.99
C ASN A 181 9.14 7.58 -0.81
N ILE A 182 8.30 7.30 0.19
CA ILE A 182 7.10 8.08 0.48
C ILE A 182 7.30 8.78 1.83
N PRO A 183 7.49 10.10 1.86
CA PRO A 183 7.62 10.87 3.09
C PRO A 183 6.39 10.74 3.97
N MET A 184 6.61 10.60 5.28
CA MET A 184 5.52 10.38 6.23
C MET A 184 5.73 11.12 7.54
N ARG A 185 4.62 11.27 8.30
CA ARG A 185 4.61 11.71 9.71
C ARG A 185 3.87 10.69 10.55
N TYR A 186 4.42 10.41 11.72
CA TYR A 186 3.80 9.53 12.69
C TYR A 186 3.96 10.04 14.12
N TYR A 187 3.08 9.63 15.02
CA TYR A 187 3.10 10.04 16.42
C TYR A 187 3.73 8.94 17.28
N TYR A 188 4.84 9.26 17.95
CA TYR A 188 5.54 8.30 18.79
C TYR A 188 6.26 9.00 19.95
N LYS A 189 6.14 8.43 21.18
CA LYS A 189 6.70 8.98 22.42
C LYS A 189 6.30 10.44 22.67
N GLY A 190 5.01 10.73 22.46
CA GLY A 190 4.44 12.07 22.73
C GLY A 190 4.80 13.15 21.70
N LYS A 191 5.41 12.81 20.56
CA LYS A 191 5.84 13.78 19.54
C LYS A 191 5.51 13.29 18.12
N PHE A 192 5.20 14.25 17.24
CA PHE A 192 5.17 13.99 15.81
C PHE A 192 6.59 13.90 15.27
N ARG A 193 6.87 12.81 14.56
CA ARG A 193 8.16 12.54 13.93
C ARG A 193 7.99 12.49 12.43
N LYS A 194 9.02 12.90 11.70
CA LYS A 194 9.12 12.70 10.26
C LYS A 194 9.81 11.37 10.00
N GLY A 195 9.39 10.70 8.96
CA GLY A 195 9.97 9.44 8.52
C GLY A 195 9.72 9.19 7.04
N CYS A 196 10.03 8.00 6.59
CA CYS A 196 9.85 7.60 5.20
C CYS A 196 9.44 6.13 5.09
N ILE A 197 8.45 5.86 4.24
CA ILE A 197 8.16 4.50 3.80
C ILE A 197 9.13 4.20 2.66
N ASN A 198 10.11 3.35 2.93
CA ASN A 198 11.18 3.03 1.97
C ASN A 198 10.90 1.68 1.31
N ILE A 199 10.36 1.68 0.10
CA ILE A 199 10.23 0.49 -0.74
C ILE A 199 11.54 0.31 -1.50
N THR A 200 12.55 -0.24 -0.82
CA THR A 200 13.91 -0.39 -1.38
C THR A 200 14.00 -1.46 -2.44
N ASN A 201 13.12 -2.48 -2.37
CA ASN A 201 13.05 -3.54 -3.37
C ASN A 201 11.64 -3.64 -3.98
N PRO A 202 11.31 -2.79 -4.97
CA PRO A 202 10.01 -2.83 -5.65
C PRO A 202 9.80 -4.10 -6.48
N PHE A 203 10.87 -4.86 -6.76
CA PHE A 203 10.82 -6.13 -7.53
C PHE A 203 10.22 -7.30 -6.73
N ARG A 204 9.95 -7.12 -5.44
CA ARG A 204 9.19 -8.08 -4.63
C ARG A 204 7.67 -7.90 -4.73
N GLY A 205 7.22 -7.02 -5.61
CA GLY A 205 5.82 -6.65 -5.73
C GLY A 205 5.35 -5.73 -4.60
N THR A 206 4.35 -4.93 -4.89
CA THR A 206 3.74 -3.99 -3.93
C THR A 206 2.22 -4.06 -4.05
N TRP A 207 1.54 -4.40 -2.96
CA TRP A 207 0.10 -4.27 -2.84
C TRP A 207 -0.26 -2.86 -2.38
N VAL A 208 -1.22 -2.25 -3.06
CA VAL A 208 -1.79 -0.96 -2.71
C VAL A 208 -3.27 -1.14 -2.41
N VAL A 209 -3.60 -1.28 -1.13
CA VAL A 209 -4.94 -1.67 -0.67
C VAL A 209 -5.69 -0.46 -0.11
N GLY A 210 -7.01 -0.45 -0.21
CA GLY A 210 -7.86 0.51 0.52
C GLY A 210 -9.10 0.93 -0.26
N THR A 211 -10.10 1.36 0.48
CA THR A 211 -11.40 1.81 -0.04
C THR A 211 -11.27 3.01 -0.99
N PRO A 212 -12.28 3.27 -1.84
CA PRO A 212 -12.34 4.49 -2.64
C PRO A 212 -12.19 5.74 -1.76
N GLY A 213 -11.38 6.69 -2.20
CA GLY A 213 -11.12 7.92 -1.44
C GLY A 213 -10.11 7.79 -0.30
N SER A 214 -9.53 6.62 -0.04
CA SER A 214 -8.45 6.46 0.96
C SER A 214 -7.13 7.16 0.58
N GLY A 215 -7.00 7.59 -0.69
CA GLY A 215 -5.82 8.29 -1.19
C GLY A 215 -4.76 7.37 -1.81
N LYS A 216 -5.07 6.11 -2.14
CA LYS A 216 -4.14 5.13 -2.74
C LYS A 216 -3.36 5.69 -3.94
N THR A 217 -4.10 6.16 -4.94
CA THR A 217 -3.52 6.65 -6.19
C THR A 217 -2.58 7.81 -5.93
N PHE A 218 -3.02 8.82 -5.19
CA PHE A 218 -2.24 10.01 -4.87
C PHE A 218 -1.03 9.73 -3.98
N SER A 219 -1.23 8.93 -2.92
CA SER A 219 -0.19 8.70 -1.90
C SER A 219 0.82 7.63 -2.26
N VAL A 220 0.49 6.69 -3.18
CA VAL A 220 1.35 5.55 -3.50
C VAL A 220 1.60 5.42 -5.01
N ILE A 221 0.56 5.33 -5.83
CA ILE A 221 0.70 5.10 -7.28
C ILE A 221 1.45 6.24 -7.98
N GLU A 222 1.10 7.48 -7.71
CA GLU A 222 1.78 8.64 -8.29
C GLU A 222 3.25 8.76 -7.87
N PRO A 223 3.65 8.57 -6.60
CA PRO A 223 5.05 8.44 -6.21
C PRO A 223 5.82 7.37 -6.98
N PHE A 224 5.21 6.20 -7.28
CA PHE A 224 5.83 5.19 -8.15
C PHE A 224 6.08 5.75 -9.56
N ILE A 225 5.08 6.40 -10.16
CA ILE A 225 5.23 7.00 -11.51
C ILE A 225 6.33 8.05 -11.51
N ARG A 226 6.30 9.01 -10.58
CA ARG A 226 7.28 10.09 -10.51
C ARG A 226 8.71 9.59 -10.28
N GLN A 227 8.90 8.69 -9.32
CA GLN A 227 10.25 8.26 -8.94
C GLN A 227 10.83 7.23 -9.91
N HIS A 228 10.05 6.25 -10.37
CA HIS A 228 10.54 5.29 -11.36
C HIS A 228 10.84 5.95 -12.71
N SER A 229 10.06 6.95 -13.14
CA SER A 229 10.39 7.69 -14.36
C SER A 229 11.71 8.47 -14.22
N ARG A 230 11.95 9.14 -13.09
CA ARG A 230 13.21 9.84 -12.77
C ARG A 230 14.40 8.88 -12.70
N LYS A 231 14.16 7.65 -12.27
CA LYS A 231 15.15 6.57 -12.13
C LYS A 231 15.33 5.72 -13.40
N GLY A 232 14.72 6.11 -14.52
CA GLY A 232 14.96 5.50 -15.82
C GLY A 232 14.34 4.12 -16.03
N PHE A 233 13.24 3.81 -15.36
CA PHE A 233 12.45 2.61 -15.62
C PHE A 233 11.63 2.76 -16.91
N ALA A 234 11.49 1.70 -17.68
CA ALA A 234 10.39 1.55 -18.61
C ALA A 234 9.10 1.39 -17.80
N MET A 235 7.99 1.93 -18.29
CA MET A 235 6.76 1.97 -17.50
C MET A 235 5.59 1.37 -18.26
N VAL A 236 4.77 0.60 -17.55
CA VAL A 236 3.48 0.09 -18.00
C VAL A 236 2.45 0.52 -16.97
N VAL A 237 1.51 1.36 -17.36
CA VAL A 237 0.49 1.88 -16.46
C VAL A 237 -0.89 1.54 -17.00
N TYR A 238 -1.70 0.86 -16.19
CA TYR A 238 -3.10 0.63 -16.46
C TYR A 238 -3.92 1.72 -15.78
N ASP A 239 -4.59 2.53 -16.59
CA ASP A 239 -5.44 3.64 -16.15
C ASP A 239 -6.90 3.23 -16.22
N TYR A 240 -7.49 2.84 -15.08
CA TYR A 240 -8.88 2.43 -15.00
C TYR A 240 -9.87 3.55 -15.32
N LYS A 241 -9.48 4.79 -15.05
CA LYS A 241 -10.28 6.00 -15.25
C LYS A 241 -9.58 6.98 -16.20
N TRP A 242 -9.45 6.56 -17.46
CA TRP A 242 -8.88 7.43 -18.49
C TRP A 242 -9.53 8.83 -18.47
N PRO A 243 -8.74 9.95 -18.54
CA PRO A 243 -7.28 10.03 -18.70
C PRO A 243 -6.51 10.36 -17.39
N THR A 244 -6.95 9.88 -16.23
CA THR A 244 -6.47 10.35 -14.91
C THR A 244 -4.97 10.09 -14.70
N LEU A 245 -4.50 8.85 -14.88
CA LEU A 245 -3.08 8.51 -14.76
C LEU A 245 -2.31 8.80 -16.05
N ALA A 246 -3.00 8.82 -17.19
CA ALA A 246 -2.42 9.09 -18.49
C ALA A 246 -1.69 10.43 -18.53
N GLN A 247 -2.32 11.49 -18.03
CA GLN A 247 -1.76 12.83 -18.01
C GLN A 247 -0.49 12.90 -17.16
N LYS A 248 -0.49 12.22 -16.01
CA LYS A 248 0.64 12.16 -15.08
C LYS A 248 1.80 11.37 -15.66
N LEU A 249 1.50 10.24 -16.28
CA LEU A 249 2.51 9.41 -16.94
C LEU A 249 3.14 10.13 -18.14
N TYR A 250 2.33 10.80 -18.97
CA TYR A 250 2.83 11.52 -20.12
C TYR A 250 3.72 12.71 -19.73
N TYR A 251 3.31 13.46 -18.71
CA TYR A 251 4.16 14.51 -18.13
C TYR A 251 5.49 13.95 -17.62
N ALA A 252 5.45 12.86 -16.85
CA ALA A 252 6.65 12.20 -16.34
C ALA A 252 7.57 11.72 -17.48
N TYR A 253 6.99 11.17 -18.55
CA TYR A 253 7.70 10.80 -19.77
C TYR A 253 8.38 11.99 -20.42
N CYS A 254 7.67 13.08 -20.67
CA CYS A 254 8.22 14.28 -21.33
C CYS A 254 9.41 14.85 -20.58
N LYS A 255 9.38 14.80 -19.25
CA LYS A 255 10.49 15.27 -18.39
C LYS A 255 11.68 14.29 -18.32
N ASN A 256 11.43 12.98 -18.42
CA ASN A 256 12.41 11.96 -18.08
C ASN A 256 12.74 10.96 -19.22
N LYS A 257 12.31 11.20 -20.46
CA LYS A 257 12.48 10.26 -21.57
C LYS A 257 13.92 9.81 -21.85
N LYS A 258 14.93 10.57 -21.42
CA LYS A 258 16.34 10.25 -21.59
C LYS A 258 16.94 9.43 -20.44
N GLN A 259 16.22 9.27 -19.34
CA GLN A 259 16.76 8.65 -18.12
C GLN A 259 17.03 7.15 -18.25
N GLY A 260 16.49 6.48 -19.27
CA GLY A 260 16.79 5.08 -19.57
C GLY A 260 18.27 4.78 -19.80
N ALA A 261 19.05 5.76 -20.23
CA ALA A 261 20.50 5.64 -20.40
C ALA A 261 21.22 5.19 -19.10
N GLN A 262 20.68 5.50 -17.91
CA GLN A 262 21.22 5.06 -16.61
C GLN A 262 21.22 3.52 -16.48
N HIS A 263 20.39 2.83 -17.24
CA HIS A 263 20.25 1.38 -17.24
C HIS A 263 20.67 0.74 -18.57
N GLY A 264 21.34 1.49 -19.43
CA GLY A 264 21.86 0.99 -20.70
C GLY A 264 20.86 1.01 -21.87
N ALA A 265 19.84 1.86 -21.81
CA ALA A 265 19.02 2.12 -22.98
C ALA A 265 19.84 2.82 -24.08
N GLU A 266 19.74 2.30 -25.30
CA GLU A 266 20.46 2.84 -26.48
C GLU A 266 19.74 4.04 -27.08
N LYS A 267 18.44 4.18 -26.82
CA LYS A 267 17.57 5.25 -27.33
C LYS A 267 16.73 5.87 -26.20
N ASP A 268 16.20 7.06 -26.47
CA ASP A 268 15.19 7.68 -25.63
C ASP A 268 13.93 6.80 -25.56
N PHE A 269 13.22 6.84 -24.42
CA PHE A 269 11.93 6.15 -24.32
C PHE A 269 10.94 6.63 -25.37
N GLN A 270 10.18 5.70 -25.95
CA GLN A 270 8.99 5.99 -26.74
C GLN A 270 7.75 6.01 -25.84
N PHE A 271 6.71 6.73 -26.23
CA PHE A 271 5.44 6.74 -25.54
C PHE A 271 4.35 6.11 -26.38
N ASN A 272 3.72 5.07 -25.87
CA ASN A 272 2.66 4.34 -26.53
C ASN A 272 1.42 4.29 -25.64
N VAL A 273 0.25 4.36 -26.27
CA VAL A 273 -1.06 4.25 -25.60
C VAL A 273 -1.89 3.21 -26.32
N ILE A 274 -2.61 2.40 -25.56
CA ILE A 274 -3.66 1.52 -26.07
C ILE A 274 -4.97 1.96 -25.44
N ASN A 275 -5.91 2.39 -26.28
CA ASN A 275 -7.17 2.96 -25.82
C ASN A 275 -8.30 2.56 -26.77
N PHE A 276 -9.16 1.64 -26.31
CA PHE A 276 -10.32 1.19 -27.08
C PHE A 276 -11.51 2.15 -27.02
N VAL A 277 -11.50 3.12 -26.12
CA VAL A 277 -12.54 4.14 -26.00
C VAL A 277 -12.29 5.29 -26.96
N ASP A 278 -11.03 5.76 -26.98
CA ASP A 278 -10.61 6.85 -27.86
C ASP A 278 -9.45 6.41 -28.76
N VAL A 279 -9.81 5.89 -29.91
CA VAL A 279 -8.84 5.36 -30.89
C VAL A 279 -7.91 6.42 -31.47
N SER A 280 -8.24 7.70 -31.37
CA SER A 280 -7.36 8.81 -31.81
C SER A 280 -6.09 8.87 -30.97
N HIS A 281 -6.23 8.56 -29.69
CA HIS A 281 -5.13 8.49 -28.71
C HIS A 281 -4.52 7.09 -28.61
N SER A 282 -4.87 6.15 -29.50
CA SER A 282 -4.37 4.77 -29.43
C SER A 282 -3.36 4.46 -30.51
N ARG A 283 -2.30 3.74 -30.16
CA ARG A 283 -1.49 2.97 -31.10
C ARG A 283 -2.23 1.70 -31.49
N ARG A 284 -1.88 1.15 -32.65
CA ARG A 284 -2.33 -0.15 -33.12
C ARG A 284 -1.33 -1.22 -32.68
N VAL A 285 -1.83 -2.34 -32.15
CA VAL A 285 -0.99 -3.42 -31.63
C VAL A 285 -1.55 -4.77 -32.03
N ASN A 286 -0.70 -5.66 -32.51
CA ASN A 286 -1.10 -7.01 -32.85
C ASN A 286 -0.53 -8.03 -31.83
N PRO A 287 -1.35 -8.53 -30.86
CA PRO A 287 -0.92 -9.50 -29.88
C PRO A 287 -0.87 -10.95 -30.43
N ILE A 288 -1.36 -11.20 -31.64
CA ILE A 288 -1.44 -12.51 -32.28
C ILE A 288 -0.39 -12.66 -33.39
N GLN A 289 0.86 -12.42 -33.04
CA GLN A 289 1.98 -12.60 -33.97
C GLN A 289 2.74 -13.91 -33.70
N ARG A 290 3.36 -14.46 -34.72
CA ARG A 290 4.19 -15.67 -34.60
C ARG A 290 5.27 -15.56 -33.52
N LYS A 291 5.88 -14.39 -33.36
CA LYS A 291 6.88 -14.14 -32.29
C LYS A 291 6.31 -14.30 -30.88
N TYR A 292 5.00 -14.16 -30.71
CA TYR A 292 4.31 -14.38 -29.43
C TYR A 292 3.69 -15.78 -29.32
N ILE A 293 3.40 -16.42 -30.47
CA ILE A 293 2.74 -17.72 -30.55
C ILE A 293 3.61 -18.69 -31.38
N PRO A 294 4.76 -19.15 -30.84
CA PRO A 294 5.68 -19.98 -31.59
C PRO A 294 5.18 -21.40 -31.80
N ASN A 295 4.24 -21.89 -31.01
CA ASN A 295 3.73 -23.25 -31.01
C ASN A 295 2.26 -23.32 -30.57
N LEU A 296 1.69 -24.52 -30.67
CA LEU A 296 0.29 -24.77 -30.30
C LEU A 296 0.01 -24.53 -28.82
N ALA A 297 0.97 -24.83 -27.91
CA ALA A 297 0.81 -24.57 -26.48
C ALA A 297 0.64 -23.08 -26.18
N ALA A 298 1.36 -22.20 -26.87
CA ALA A 298 1.22 -20.76 -26.75
C ALA A 298 -0.12 -20.25 -27.31
N ALA A 299 -0.66 -20.90 -28.35
CA ALA A 299 -2.01 -20.62 -28.86
C ALA A 299 -3.08 -21.00 -27.82
N SER A 300 -2.93 -22.17 -27.20
CA SER A 300 -3.85 -22.63 -26.14
C SER A 300 -3.81 -21.71 -24.92
N GLU A 301 -2.63 -21.30 -24.47
CA GLU A 301 -2.48 -20.32 -23.38
C GLU A 301 -3.13 -18.95 -23.72
N THR A 302 -3.08 -18.53 -24.99
CA THR A 302 -3.74 -17.30 -25.45
C THR A 302 -5.25 -17.42 -25.39
N ALA A 303 -5.76 -18.54 -25.89
CA ALA A 303 -7.19 -18.84 -25.89
C ALA A 303 -7.75 -18.94 -24.47
N GLU A 304 -7.03 -19.64 -23.58
CA GLU A 304 -7.37 -19.75 -22.16
C GLU A 304 -7.44 -18.39 -21.48
N THR A 305 -6.39 -17.57 -21.63
CA THR A 305 -6.32 -16.21 -21.08
C THR A 305 -7.52 -15.34 -21.52
N LEU A 306 -7.85 -15.39 -22.81
CA LEU A 306 -8.94 -14.59 -23.34
C LEU A 306 -10.30 -15.05 -22.81
N LEU A 307 -10.54 -16.37 -22.79
CA LEU A 307 -11.80 -16.93 -22.31
C LEU A 307 -11.98 -16.71 -20.81
N GLU A 308 -10.96 -16.92 -19.99
CA GLU A 308 -11.01 -16.66 -18.54
C GLU A 308 -11.29 -15.17 -18.27
N SER A 309 -10.67 -14.27 -19.02
CA SER A 309 -10.90 -12.83 -18.87
C SER A 309 -12.35 -12.43 -19.20
N LEU A 310 -12.98 -13.10 -20.18
CA LEU A 310 -14.38 -12.87 -20.57
C LEU A 310 -15.39 -13.53 -19.63
N GLN A 311 -14.98 -14.60 -18.92
CA GLN A 311 -15.80 -15.32 -17.96
C GLN A 311 -15.65 -14.81 -16.53
N LYS A 312 -14.83 -13.79 -16.31
CA LYS A 312 -14.57 -13.16 -15.02
C LYS A 312 -15.85 -13.08 -14.16
N GLY A 313 -15.76 -13.51 -12.88
CA GLY A 313 -16.86 -13.48 -11.93
C GLY A 313 -17.88 -14.63 -12.06
N LYS A 314 -17.73 -15.59 -12.99
CA LYS A 314 -18.52 -16.83 -12.97
C LYS A 314 -17.91 -17.81 -11.98
N LYS A 315 -18.68 -18.19 -10.97
CA LYS A 315 -18.27 -19.08 -9.88
C LYS A 315 -17.71 -20.41 -10.41
N GLU A 316 -16.58 -20.86 -9.86
CA GLU A 316 -16.13 -22.25 -9.85
C GLU A 316 -17.21 -23.11 -9.15
N GLY A 317 -18.18 -23.59 -9.90
CA GLY A 317 -19.28 -24.37 -9.32
C GLY A 317 -20.05 -25.19 -10.35
N GLY A 318 -19.60 -25.15 -11.59
CA GLY A 318 -20.12 -25.99 -12.65
C GLY A 318 -19.66 -27.43 -12.47
N GLY A 319 -20.58 -28.42 -12.58
CA GLY A 319 -20.27 -29.83 -12.60
C GLY A 319 -19.32 -30.18 -13.75
N GLY A 320 -18.81 -31.43 -13.81
CA GLY A 320 -17.84 -31.87 -14.84
C GLY A 320 -18.22 -31.57 -16.29
N SER A 321 -19.51 -31.35 -16.59
CA SER A 321 -19.98 -30.90 -17.91
C SER A 321 -19.51 -29.48 -18.27
N ASP A 322 -19.55 -28.52 -17.34
CA ASP A 322 -19.16 -27.13 -17.62
C ASP A 322 -17.65 -27.02 -17.88
N GLN A 323 -16.85 -27.78 -17.16
CA GLN A 323 -15.39 -27.85 -17.39
C GLN A 323 -15.06 -28.44 -18.76
N PHE A 324 -15.82 -29.46 -19.20
CA PHE A 324 -15.67 -30.04 -20.54
C PHE A 324 -15.98 -29.01 -21.64
N PHE A 325 -17.07 -28.26 -21.50
CA PHE A 325 -17.44 -27.23 -22.48
C PHE A 325 -16.40 -26.10 -22.53
N GLN A 326 -15.89 -25.65 -21.38
CA GLN A 326 -14.84 -24.64 -21.31
C GLN A 326 -13.55 -25.11 -22.00
N THR A 327 -13.07 -26.31 -21.67
CA THR A 327 -11.86 -26.87 -22.28
C THR A 327 -12.04 -27.04 -23.79
N SER A 328 -13.21 -27.44 -24.24
CA SER A 328 -13.54 -27.53 -25.67
C SER A 328 -13.48 -26.16 -26.35
N ALA A 329 -14.07 -25.12 -25.75
CA ALA A 329 -14.03 -23.76 -26.29
C ALA A 329 -12.58 -23.23 -26.38
N VAL A 330 -11.73 -23.50 -25.37
CA VAL A 330 -10.30 -23.15 -25.40
C VAL A 330 -9.59 -23.85 -26.56
N ASN A 331 -9.81 -25.16 -26.72
CA ASN A 331 -9.16 -25.93 -27.80
C ASN A 331 -9.58 -25.44 -29.18
N PHE A 332 -10.86 -25.11 -29.36
CA PHE A 332 -11.36 -24.60 -30.64
C PHE A 332 -10.79 -23.23 -30.95
N LEU A 333 -10.78 -22.31 -29.99
CA LEU A 333 -10.16 -20.99 -30.17
C LEU A 333 -8.66 -21.09 -30.42
N ALA A 334 -7.96 -21.99 -29.72
CA ALA A 334 -6.54 -22.25 -29.94
C ALA A 334 -6.26 -22.79 -31.35
N ALA A 335 -7.14 -23.65 -31.87
CA ALA A 335 -7.07 -24.14 -33.24
C ALA A 335 -7.18 -22.98 -34.25
N CYS A 336 -8.17 -22.10 -34.07
CA CYS A 336 -8.34 -20.91 -34.92
C CYS A 336 -7.10 -19.99 -34.85
N ILE A 337 -6.64 -19.65 -33.64
CA ILE A 337 -5.46 -18.80 -33.45
C ILE A 337 -4.23 -19.40 -34.15
N TYR A 338 -3.97 -20.68 -33.94
CA TYR A 338 -2.79 -21.33 -34.51
C TYR A 338 -2.85 -21.45 -36.04
N PHE A 339 -4.06 -21.71 -36.59
CA PHE A 339 -4.29 -21.70 -38.04
C PHE A 339 -3.94 -20.35 -38.65
N PHE A 340 -4.49 -19.25 -38.11
CA PHE A 340 -4.23 -17.92 -38.65
C PHE A 340 -2.78 -17.48 -38.52
N VAL A 341 -2.10 -17.84 -37.43
CA VAL A 341 -0.69 -17.55 -37.22
C VAL A 341 0.21 -18.25 -38.28
N ASN A 342 -0.24 -19.39 -38.80
CA ASN A 342 0.53 -20.18 -39.77
C ASN A 342 0.04 -20.05 -41.24
N TYR A 343 -1.12 -19.43 -41.47
CA TYR A 343 -1.69 -19.33 -42.80
C TYR A 343 -0.88 -18.38 -43.69
N GLU A 344 -0.41 -18.85 -44.84
CA GLU A 344 0.35 -18.09 -45.88
C GLU A 344 1.40 -17.15 -45.23
N ARG A 345 2.31 -17.69 -44.44
CA ARG A 345 3.34 -16.90 -43.74
C ARG A 345 4.26 -16.16 -44.71
N GLU A 346 4.48 -14.89 -44.42
CA GLU A 346 5.41 -14.04 -45.10
C GLU A 346 6.44 -13.44 -44.12
N PRO A 347 7.69 -13.25 -44.57
CA PRO A 347 8.71 -12.66 -43.72
C PRO A 347 8.62 -11.11 -43.77
N TYR A 348 8.87 -10.49 -42.64
CA TYR A 348 8.93 -9.06 -42.47
C TYR A 348 10.22 -8.65 -41.76
N ASP A 349 10.79 -7.52 -42.12
CA ASP A 349 11.92 -6.94 -41.43
C ASP A 349 11.51 -6.39 -40.05
N LYS A 350 12.48 -5.95 -39.27
CA LYS A 350 12.23 -5.32 -37.94
C LYS A 350 11.45 -4.01 -38.00
N TYR A 351 11.27 -3.44 -39.18
CA TYR A 351 10.53 -2.20 -39.42
C TYR A 351 9.12 -2.47 -39.99
N GLY A 352 8.74 -3.73 -40.18
CA GLY A 352 7.43 -4.10 -40.73
C GLY A 352 7.37 -4.17 -42.26
N ASN A 353 8.49 -3.98 -42.96
CA ASN A 353 8.51 -4.12 -44.41
C ASN A 353 8.54 -5.61 -44.78
N ARG A 354 7.72 -5.97 -45.77
CA ARG A 354 7.67 -7.34 -46.29
C ARG A 354 8.99 -7.69 -46.99
N LEU A 355 9.51 -8.88 -46.70
CA LEU A 355 10.70 -9.43 -47.29
C LEU A 355 10.35 -10.54 -48.31
N ILE A 356 11.34 -10.98 -49.08
CA ILE A 356 11.17 -12.01 -50.09
C ILE A 356 11.53 -13.37 -49.49
N ALA A 357 10.56 -14.31 -49.42
CA ALA A 357 10.81 -15.66 -49.01
C ALA A 357 11.12 -16.55 -50.25
N GLU A 358 12.18 -17.30 -50.21
CA GLU A 358 12.42 -18.38 -51.21
C GLU A 358 11.34 -19.46 -51.03
N LYS A 359 10.67 -19.79 -52.14
CA LYS A 359 9.65 -20.83 -52.21
C LYS A 359 10.11 -21.97 -53.11
N VAL A 360 9.91 -23.21 -52.67
CA VAL A 360 10.18 -24.41 -53.47
C VAL A 360 8.89 -25.20 -53.58
N MET A 361 8.66 -25.75 -54.78
CA MET A 361 7.53 -26.62 -55.02
C MET A 361 7.71 -27.95 -54.29
N ASP A 362 6.86 -28.23 -53.33
CA ASP A 362 6.82 -29.54 -52.67
C ASP A 362 6.35 -30.61 -53.66
N ARG A 363 7.19 -31.61 -53.92
CA ARG A 363 6.92 -32.66 -54.90
C ARG A 363 5.74 -33.58 -54.53
N GLN A 364 5.40 -33.68 -53.23
CA GLN A 364 4.29 -34.54 -52.78
C GLN A 364 2.97 -33.79 -52.81
N THR A 365 2.97 -32.53 -52.41
CA THR A 365 1.72 -31.76 -52.27
C THR A 365 1.47 -30.83 -53.48
N ARG A 366 2.43 -30.67 -54.38
CA ARG A 366 2.41 -29.71 -55.51
C ARG A 366 2.09 -28.30 -55.08
N LYS A 367 2.41 -27.94 -53.82
CA LYS A 367 2.23 -26.55 -53.28
C LYS A 367 3.61 -25.91 -53.09
N GLU A 368 3.66 -24.61 -53.30
CA GLU A 368 4.84 -23.84 -52.93
C GLU A 368 4.96 -23.80 -51.39
N LYS A 369 6.10 -24.23 -50.87
CA LYS A 369 6.45 -24.09 -49.46
C LYS A 369 7.67 -23.20 -49.29
N PRO A 370 7.69 -22.30 -48.32
CA PRO A 370 8.88 -21.52 -48.06
C PRO A 370 10.01 -22.41 -47.55
N THR A 371 11.19 -22.21 -48.07
CA THR A 371 12.42 -22.96 -47.67
C THR A 371 12.98 -22.50 -46.33
N GLY A 372 12.48 -21.37 -45.81
CA GLY A 372 13.00 -20.69 -44.62
C GLY A 372 14.09 -19.66 -44.93
N ARG A 373 14.58 -19.62 -46.18
CA ARG A 373 15.50 -18.55 -46.62
C ARG A 373 14.73 -17.29 -46.95
N VAL A 374 15.24 -16.17 -46.47
CA VAL A 374 14.62 -14.84 -46.64
C VAL A 374 15.66 -13.90 -47.24
N PHE A 375 15.22 -13.11 -48.20
CA PHE A 375 16.03 -12.14 -48.92
C PHE A 375 15.46 -10.75 -48.72
N ASP A 376 16.32 -9.76 -48.71
CA ASP A 376 15.90 -8.37 -48.82
C ASP A 376 15.47 -8.00 -50.27
N HIS A 377 15.04 -6.79 -50.49
CA HIS A 377 14.66 -6.33 -51.85
C HIS A 377 15.82 -6.20 -52.83
N ASP A 378 17.06 -6.19 -52.28
CA ASP A 378 18.30 -6.13 -53.06
C ASP A 378 18.84 -7.54 -53.40
N GLY A 379 18.16 -8.58 -52.91
CA GLY A 379 18.54 -10.01 -53.15
C GLY A 379 19.59 -10.55 -52.21
N ASN A 380 19.92 -9.88 -51.10
CA ASN A 380 20.83 -10.40 -50.09
C ASN A 380 20.11 -11.36 -49.18
N LEU A 381 20.77 -12.49 -48.86
CA LEU A 381 20.27 -13.48 -47.91
C LEU A 381 20.35 -12.89 -46.50
N LEU A 382 19.24 -12.93 -45.78
CA LEU A 382 19.14 -12.44 -44.40
C LEU A 382 19.21 -13.58 -43.39
N ASP A 383 19.82 -13.30 -42.24
CA ASP A 383 19.85 -14.19 -41.08
C ASP A 383 18.92 -13.68 -39.97
N ALA A 384 18.05 -14.57 -39.46
CA ALA A 384 17.03 -14.17 -38.47
C ALA A 384 17.63 -13.60 -37.17
N GLN A 385 18.87 -14.04 -36.79
CA GLN A 385 19.49 -13.60 -35.55
C GLN A 385 20.22 -12.24 -35.70
N THR A 386 20.87 -12.04 -36.83
CA THR A 386 21.63 -10.83 -37.11
C THR A 386 20.77 -9.71 -37.68
N ASP A 387 19.89 -10.03 -38.63
CA ASP A 387 19.10 -9.02 -39.36
C ASP A 387 17.73 -8.78 -38.73
N GLY A 388 17.26 -9.71 -37.88
CA GLY A 388 16.09 -9.47 -37.02
C GLY A 388 14.75 -9.53 -37.74
N TYR A 389 14.62 -10.36 -38.81
CA TYR A 389 13.33 -10.56 -39.46
C TYR A 389 12.43 -11.54 -38.71
N TYR A 390 11.13 -11.45 -38.95
CA TYR A 390 10.12 -12.32 -38.38
C TYR A 390 9.08 -12.76 -39.40
N TRP A 391 8.44 -13.90 -39.14
CA TRP A 391 7.39 -14.44 -40.00
C TRP A 391 6.02 -14.10 -39.42
N LEU A 392 5.13 -13.52 -40.25
CA LEU A 392 3.77 -13.18 -39.90
C LEU A 392 2.80 -13.92 -40.81
N GLY A 393 1.77 -14.53 -40.29
CA GLY A 393 0.68 -15.08 -41.08
C GLY A 393 -0.09 -13.96 -41.77
N LYS A 394 -0.53 -14.19 -42.98
CA LYS A 394 -1.20 -13.18 -43.82
C LYS A 394 -2.38 -12.49 -43.12
N TYR A 395 -3.11 -13.24 -42.32
CA TYR A 395 -4.27 -12.77 -41.57
C TYR A 395 -4.11 -13.05 -40.05
N SER A 396 -2.89 -13.01 -39.55
CA SER A 396 -2.55 -13.31 -38.16
C SER A 396 -2.85 -12.13 -37.25
N ASP A 397 -4.12 -11.86 -37.02
CA ASP A 397 -4.58 -10.87 -36.05
C ASP A 397 -5.95 -11.25 -35.46
N MET A 398 -6.34 -10.55 -34.38
CA MET A 398 -7.58 -10.83 -33.69
C MET A 398 -8.84 -10.50 -34.51
N PRO A 399 -8.90 -9.41 -35.27
CA PRO A 399 -10.03 -9.10 -36.13
C PRO A 399 -10.39 -10.18 -37.13
N HIS A 400 -9.42 -10.76 -37.82
CA HIS A 400 -9.64 -11.85 -38.75
C HIS A 400 -10.15 -13.11 -38.07
N ILE A 401 -9.58 -13.45 -36.89
CA ILE A 401 -10.03 -14.59 -36.09
C ILE A 401 -11.47 -14.41 -35.62
N LEU A 402 -11.83 -13.20 -35.10
CA LEU A 402 -13.20 -12.89 -34.67
C LEU A 402 -14.18 -12.95 -35.84
N SER A 403 -13.80 -12.42 -37.01
CA SER A 403 -14.62 -12.48 -38.20
C SER A 403 -14.83 -13.93 -38.68
N PHE A 404 -13.80 -14.77 -38.66
CA PHE A 404 -13.86 -16.19 -39.00
C PHE A 404 -14.78 -16.98 -38.06
N LEU A 405 -14.73 -16.71 -36.76
CA LEU A 405 -15.59 -17.36 -35.75
C LEU A 405 -17.09 -17.06 -35.98
N ASN A 406 -17.46 -16.05 -36.74
CA ASN A 406 -18.84 -15.74 -37.09
C ASN A 406 -19.38 -16.54 -38.28
N GLU A 407 -18.51 -17.25 -39.02
CA GLU A 407 -18.90 -18.10 -40.14
C GLU A 407 -19.63 -19.38 -39.67
N SER A 408 -20.22 -20.16 -40.61
CA SER A 408 -20.90 -21.40 -40.27
C SER A 408 -19.89 -22.43 -39.69
N TYR A 409 -20.33 -23.25 -38.74
CA TYR A 409 -19.49 -24.30 -38.17
C TYR A 409 -18.90 -25.22 -39.24
N GLN A 410 -19.73 -25.61 -40.20
CA GLN A 410 -19.29 -26.44 -41.31
C GLN A 410 -18.12 -25.82 -42.07
N THR A 411 -18.26 -24.54 -42.44
CA THR A 411 -17.20 -23.79 -43.13
C THR A 411 -15.93 -23.70 -42.28
N ILE A 412 -16.07 -23.42 -40.99
CA ILE A 412 -14.90 -23.30 -40.10
C ILE A 412 -14.16 -24.64 -40.03
N PHE A 413 -14.87 -25.75 -39.83
CA PHE A 413 -14.22 -27.09 -39.75
C PHE A 413 -13.58 -27.49 -41.07
N GLU A 414 -14.24 -27.26 -42.21
CA GLU A 414 -13.73 -27.55 -43.53
C GLU A 414 -12.41 -26.81 -43.81
N VAL A 415 -12.31 -25.56 -43.35
CA VAL A 415 -11.09 -24.77 -43.46
C VAL A 415 -9.99 -25.26 -42.50
N LEU A 416 -10.31 -25.47 -41.20
CA LEU A 416 -9.34 -25.86 -40.19
C LEU A 416 -8.77 -27.29 -40.46
N GLU A 417 -9.57 -28.22 -41.05
CA GLU A 417 -9.15 -29.54 -41.44
C GLU A 417 -8.09 -29.54 -42.55
N THR A 418 -7.90 -28.43 -43.27
CA THR A 418 -6.84 -28.31 -44.26
C THR A 418 -5.42 -28.25 -43.64
N ASP A 419 -5.33 -27.98 -42.35
CA ASP A 419 -4.09 -27.88 -41.60
C ASP A 419 -3.91 -29.12 -40.67
N ASN A 420 -2.95 -30.00 -41.00
CA ASN A 420 -2.68 -31.22 -40.24
C ASN A 420 -2.16 -30.94 -38.80
N GLU A 421 -1.59 -29.79 -38.54
CA GLU A 421 -1.09 -29.43 -37.20
C GLU A 421 -2.24 -29.08 -36.26
N VAL A 422 -3.35 -28.57 -36.80
CA VAL A 422 -4.55 -28.18 -36.04
C VAL A 422 -5.52 -29.37 -35.85
N ALA A 423 -5.51 -30.33 -36.77
CA ALA A 423 -6.44 -31.47 -36.77
C ALA A 423 -6.58 -32.21 -35.40
N PRO A 424 -5.53 -32.42 -34.59
CA PRO A 424 -5.67 -33.07 -33.27
C PRO A 424 -6.59 -32.32 -32.29
N LEU A 425 -6.65 -30.99 -32.35
CA LEU A 425 -7.53 -30.15 -31.50
C LEU A 425 -9.01 -30.27 -31.91
N LEU A 426 -9.27 -30.69 -33.14
CA LEU A 426 -10.62 -30.79 -33.68
C LEU A 426 -11.29 -32.13 -33.38
N GLY A 427 -10.53 -33.13 -32.91
CA GLY A 427 -11.01 -34.50 -32.67
C GLY A 427 -12.35 -34.56 -31.89
N PRO A 428 -12.49 -33.90 -30.75
CA PRO A 428 -13.73 -33.91 -29.99
C PRO A 428 -14.95 -33.37 -30.76
N PHE A 429 -14.74 -32.46 -31.67
CA PHE A 429 -15.81 -31.78 -32.45
C PHE A 429 -16.17 -32.57 -33.71
N GLN A 430 -15.21 -33.26 -34.34
CA GLN A 430 -15.41 -34.04 -35.56
C GLN A 430 -16.47 -35.14 -35.38
N THR A 431 -16.51 -35.78 -34.21
CA THR A 431 -17.50 -36.80 -33.89
C THR A 431 -18.91 -36.18 -33.83
N ALA A 432 -19.07 -35.04 -33.19
CA ALA A 432 -20.35 -34.35 -33.14
C ALA A 432 -20.80 -33.83 -34.52
N LEU A 433 -19.87 -33.33 -35.33
CA LEU A 433 -20.14 -32.89 -36.69
C LEU A 433 -20.56 -34.04 -37.62
N LYS A 434 -19.84 -35.17 -37.60
CA LYS A 434 -20.15 -36.37 -38.40
C LYS A 434 -21.49 -36.97 -38.04
N ASN A 435 -21.83 -36.96 -36.76
CA ASN A 435 -23.10 -37.49 -36.27
C ASN A 435 -24.25 -36.46 -36.39
N LYS A 436 -24.00 -35.30 -36.96
CA LYS A 436 -24.95 -34.19 -37.07
C LYS A 436 -25.58 -33.78 -35.70
N ALA A 437 -24.80 -33.95 -34.63
CA ALA A 437 -25.20 -33.59 -33.27
C ALA A 437 -24.99 -32.08 -33.04
N MET A 438 -25.81 -31.26 -33.72
CA MET A 438 -25.66 -29.80 -33.73
C MET A 438 -25.86 -29.19 -32.35
N GLU A 439 -26.77 -29.73 -31.53
CA GLU A 439 -26.97 -29.26 -30.15
C GLU A 439 -25.76 -29.43 -29.28
N GLN A 440 -25.01 -30.54 -29.44
CA GLN A 440 -23.79 -30.80 -28.71
C GLN A 440 -22.69 -29.85 -29.20
N LEU A 441 -22.59 -29.62 -30.50
CA LEU A 441 -21.62 -28.69 -31.11
C LEU A 441 -21.90 -27.26 -30.67
N GLU A 442 -23.16 -26.84 -30.64
CA GLU A 442 -23.60 -25.54 -30.14
C GLU A 442 -23.23 -25.37 -28.65
N GLY A 443 -23.43 -26.40 -27.83
CA GLY A 443 -23.01 -26.38 -26.43
C GLY A 443 -21.48 -26.17 -26.26
N MET A 444 -20.68 -26.79 -27.12
CA MET A 444 -19.21 -26.67 -27.07
C MET A 444 -18.70 -25.32 -27.57
N ILE A 445 -19.28 -24.75 -28.62
CA ILE A 445 -18.77 -23.58 -29.33
C ILE A 445 -19.64 -22.34 -29.15
N GLY A 446 -20.94 -22.52 -28.92
CA GLY A 446 -21.90 -21.42 -28.80
C GLY A 446 -21.53 -20.42 -27.70
N THR A 447 -21.07 -20.92 -26.56
CA THR A 447 -20.57 -20.08 -25.49
C THR A 447 -19.40 -19.20 -25.94
N LEU A 448 -18.45 -19.77 -26.71
CA LEU A 448 -17.34 -19.01 -27.27
C LEU A 448 -17.83 -17.88 -28.18
N ARG A 449 -18.77 -18.17 -29.07
CA ARG A 449 -19.35 -17.17 -29.99
C ARG A 449 -20.01 -16.01 -29.25
N VAL A 450 -20.77 -16.31 -28.18
CA VAL A 450 -21.40 -15.26 -27.37
C VAL A 450 -20.34 -14.36 -26.74
N PHE A 451 -19.23 -14.91 -26.26
CA PHE A 451 -18.16 -14.12 -25.67
C PHE A 451 -17.38 -13.34 -26.73
N THR A 452 -16.98 -13.99 -27.80
CA THR A 452 -16.17 -13.36 -28.86
C THR A 452 -16.91 -12.30 -29.66
N SER A 453 -18.25 -12.44 -29.83
CA SER A 453 -19.07 -11.43 -30.51
C SER A 453 -19.06 -10.06 -29.80
N ARG A 454 -18.89 -10.06 -28.46
CA ARG A 454 -18.76 -8.83 -27.68
C ARG A 454 -17.45 -8.09 -27.96
N LEU A 455 -16.40 -8.81 -28.39
CA LEU A 455 -15.11 -8.23 -28.73
C LEU A 455 -15.06 -7.65 -30.14
N ALA A 456 -16.02 -7.99 -31.00
CA ALA A 456 -16.06 -7.59 -32.40
C ALA A 456 -16.61 -6.18 -32.55
N THR A 457 -15.93 -5.19 -31.96
CA THR A 457 -16.23 -3.77 -32.14
C THR A 457 -15.35 -3.15 -33.25
N LYS A 458 -15.77 -2.05 -33.87
CA LYS A 458 -15.00 -1.35 -34.92
C LYS A 458 -13.66 -0.87 -34.37
N GLU A 459 -13.64 -0.42 -33.10
CA GLU A 459 -12.47 0.05 -32.39
C GLU A 459 -11.46 -1.10 -32.16
N SER A 460 -11.91 -2.28 -31.72
CA SER A 460 -11.05 -3.44 -31.53
C SER A 460 -10.48 -3.95 -32.85
N TYR A 461 -11.27 -3.90 -33.94
CA TYR A 461 -10.80 -4.25 -35.29
C TYR A 461 -9.73 -3.28 -35.79
N TRP A 462 -9.85 -1.99 -35.48
CA TRP A 462 -8.85 -1.01 -35.82
C TRP A 462 -7.55 -1.20 -35.06
N ILE A 463 -7.62 -1.35 -33.73
CA ILE A 463 -6.46 -1.41 -32.85
C ILE A 463 -5.68 -2.71 -33.02
N PHE A 464 -6.36 -3.84 -33.20
CA PHE A 464 -5.71 -5.14 -33.31
C PHE A 464 -5.35 -5.59 -34.73
N HIS A 465 -5.63 -4.76 -35.73
CA HIS A 465 -5.34 -5.11 -37.11
C HIS A 465 -3.84 -5.35 -37.35
N LYS A 466 -3.50 -6.33 -38.19
CA LYS A 466 -2.13 -6.74 -38.52
C LYS A 466 -1.22 -5.63 -39.02
N ASP A 467 -1.78 -4.69 -39.78
CA ASP A 467 -1.08 -3.53 -40.37
C ASP A 467 -0.97 -2.38 -39.34
N GLY A 468 -0.88 -2.75 -38.06
CA GLY A 468 -0.73 -1.79 -36.96
C GLY A 468 0.64 -1.13 -36.90
N ASP A 469 0.77 -0.24 -35.94
CA ASP A 469 2.03 0.42 -35.63
C ASP A 469 3.09 -0.57 -35.21
N ASP A 470 4.32 -0.31 -35.63
CA ASP A 470 5.45 -1.18 -35.28
C ASP A 470 6.00 -0.83 -33.89
N PHE A 471 5.30 -1.26 -32.82
CA PHE A 471 5.89 -1.27 -31.50
C PHE A 471 5.83 -2.66 -30.87
N ASP A 472 6.93 -3.07 -30.22
CA ASP A 472 7.00 -4.35 -29.51
C ASP A 472 6.51 -4.17 -28.08
N LEU A 473 5.70 -5.13 -27.61
CA LEU A 473 5.28 -5.22 -26.21
C LEU A 473 6.44 -5.49 -25.23
N LYS A 474 7.67 -5.73 -25.73
CA LYS A 474 8.88 -5.81 -24.90
C LYS A 474 9.40 -4.40 -24.56
N VAL A 475 8.65 -3.69 -23.72
CA VAL A 475 8.97 -2.31 -23.27
C VAL A 475 10.34 -2.17 -22.62
N SER A 476 10.92 -3.29 -22.14
CA SER A 476 12.22 -3.38 -21.48
C SER A 476 13.41 -3.52 -22.41
N ASP A 477 13.22 -3.51 -23.73
CA ASP A 477 14.30 -3.67 -24.69
C ASP A 477 15.20 -2.42 -24.67
N PRO A 478 16.50 -2.53 -24.38
CA PRO A 478 17.43 -1.40 -24.43
C PRO A 478 17.50 -0.70 -25.79
N LYS A 479 17.26 -1.45 -26.89
CA LYS A 479 17.28 -0.90 -28.24
C LYS A 479 16.03 -0.10 -28.60
N ASN A 480 14.91 -0.40 -27.94
CA ASN A 480 13.62 0.25 -28.20
C ASN A 480 12.78 0.38 -26.94
N PRO A 481 13.30 1.10 -25.91
CA PRO A 481 12.64 1.20 -24.62
C PRO A 481 11.38 2.06 -24.71
N SER A 482 10.33 1.69 -23.98
CA SER A 482 9.07 2.44 -24.10
C SER A 482 8.29 2.54 -22.79
N TYR A 483 7.44 3.57 -22.74
CA TYR A 483 6.33 3.70 -21.81
C TYR A 483 5.06 3.23 -22.54
N LEU A 484 4.27 2.43 -21.86
CA LEU A 484 2.98 1.96 -22.36
C LEU A 484 1.88 2.33 -21.36
N LEU A 485 0.91 3.05 -21.85
CA LEU A 485 -0.34 3.28 -21.13
C LEU A 485 -1.42 2.37 -21.70
N ILE A 486 -2.16 1.71 -20.83
CA ILE A 486 -3.31 0.87 -21.16
C ILE A 486 -4.53 1.53 -20.52
N ALA A 487 -5.42 2.07 -21.36
CA ALA A 487 -6.61 2.78 -20.91
C ALA A 487 -7.80 1.82 -20.72
N ASN A 488 -8.65 2.14 -19.75
CA ASN A 488 -9.95 1.49 -19.57
C ASN A 488 -11.03 2.54 -19.31
N ASP A 489 -12.28 2.10 -19.38
CA ASP A 489 -13.46 2.88 -19.06
C ASP A 489 -14.38 2.07 -18.14
N PRO A 490 -14.81 2.63 -17.00
CA PRO A 490 -15.71 1.94 -16.07
C PRO A 490 -17.04 1.48 -16.68
N GLU A 491 -17.53 2.16 -17.71
CA GLU A 491 -18.81 1.81 -18.38
C GLU A 491 -18.68 0.57 -19.28
N MET A 492 -17.48 0.33 -19.84
CA MET A 492 -17.22 -0.80 -20.75
C MET A 492 -16.18 -1.80 -20.19
N GLU A 493 -16.02 -1.82 -18.86
CA GLU A 493 -15.00 -2.59 -18.16
C GLU A 493 -14.87 -4.04 -18.60
N SER A 494 -15.97 -4.77 -18.74
CA SER A 494 -15.94 -6.21 -19.03
C SER A 494 -15.39 -6.56 -20.41
N ILE A 495 -15.59 -5.69 -21.40
CA ILE A 495 -15.13 -5.90 -22.77
C ILE A 495 -13.69 -5.42 -22.91
N ILE A 496 -13.45 -4.17 -22.55
CA ILE A 496 -12.13 -3.54 -22.64
C ILE A 496 -11.14 -4.25 -21.70
N GLY A 497 -11.58 -4.66 -20.53
CA GLY A 497 -10.76 -5.43 -19.59
C GLY A 497 -10.22 -6.74 -20.18
N ALA A 498 -11.02 -7.47 -20.95
CA ALA A 498 -10.59 -8.70 -21.63
C ALA A 498 -9.57 -8.43 -22.75
N LEU A 499 -9.78 -7.39 -23.56
CA LEU A 499 -8.83 -6.96 -24.59
C LEU A 499 -7.50 -6.51 -23.96
N ASN A 500 -7.56 -5.72 -22.90
CA ASN A 500 -6.39 -5.26 -22.15
C ASN A 500 -5.65 -6.42 -21.46
N ALA A 501 -6.37 -7.42 -20.95
CA ALA A 501 -5.78 -8.61 -20.36
C ALA A 501 -4.92 -9.39 -21.35
N LEU A 502 -5.39 -9.53 -22.59
CA LEU A 502 -4.63 -10.17 -23.67
C LEU A 502 -3.30 -9.46 -23.92
N ILE A 503 -3.33 -8.13 -24.02
CA ILE A 503 -2.14 -7.30 -24.25
C ILE A 503 -1.18 -7.41 -23.06
N LEU A 504 -1.69 -7.27 -21.85
CA LEU A 504 -0.87 -7.32 -20.63
C LEU A 504 -0.21 -8.68 -20.44
N ASN A 505 -0.92 -9.78 -20.70
CA ASN A 505 -0.31 -11.12 -20.61
C ASN A 505 0.80 -11.33 -21.63
N ARG A 506 0.67 -10.79 -22.85
CA ARG A 506 1.75 -10.80 -23.86
C ARG A 506 2.93 -9.96 -23.41
N LEU A 507 2.69 -8.76 -22.94
CA LEU A 507 3.70 -7.85 -22.43
C LEU A 507 4.48 -8.51 -21.28
N VAL A 508 3.79 -9.09 -20.32
CA VAL A 508 4.40 -9.75 -19.17
C VAL A 508 5.32 -10.91 -19.57
N THR A 509 4.87 -11.74 -20.51
CA THR A 509 5.71 -12.82 -21.06
C THR A 509 6.97 -12.25 -21.71
N ARG A 510 6.90 -11.12 -22.38
CA ARG A 510 8.03 -10.48 -23.08
C ARG A 510 9.00 -9.80 -22.11
N VAL A 511 8.52 -9.08 -21.08
CA VAL A 511 9.40 -8.40 -20.12
C VAL A 511 10.01 -9.35 -19.10
N ASN A 512 9.38 -10.49 -18.85
CA ASN A 512 9.86 -11.49 -17.90
C ASN A 512 10.86 -12.50 -18.51
N THR A 513 11.45 -12.16 -19.64
CA THR A 513 12.47 -12.95 -20.34
C THR A 513 13.75 -12.15 -20.55
N GLY A 514 14.90 -12.81 -20.70
CA GLY A 514 16.17 -12.16 -21.03
C GLY A 514 16.93 -11.62 -19.82
N GLN A 515 17.09 -12.44 -18.80
CA GLN A 515 17.76 -12.11 -17.53
C GLN A 515 19.03 -11.25 -17.71
N GLY A 516 19.08 -10.13 -16.98
CA GLY A 516 20.24 -9.23 -16.95
C GLY A 516 20.46 -8.33 -18.16
N ARG A 517 19.71 -8.50 -19.26
CA ARG A 517 19.83 -7.69 -20.50
C ARG A 517 18.76 -6.60 -20.63
N ASN A 518 17.74 -6.63 -19.78
CA ASN A 518 16.62 -5.71 -19.84
C ASN A 518 16.88 -4.48 -18.97
N ILE A 519 16.32 -3.35 -19.39
CA ILE A 519 16.16 -2.21 -18.48
C ILE A 519 15.08 -2.52 -17.46
N PRO A 520 15.11 -1.91 -16.25
CA PRO A 520 14.07 -2.15 -15.25
C PRO A 520 12.71 -1.66 -15.75
N VAL A 521 11.66 -2.41 -15.40
CA VAL A 521 10.27 -2.10 -15.78
C VAL A 521 9.44 -1.87 -14.53
N SER A 522 8.54 -0.89 -14.58
CA SER A 522 7.51 -0.67 -13.56
C SER A 522 6.13 -0.92 -14.15
N ILE A 523 5.47 -1.99 -13.73
CA ILE A 523 4.08 -2.31 -14.06
C ILE A 523 3.20 -1.80 -12.94
N ILE A 524 2.31 -0.89 -13.23
CA ILE A 524 1.41 -0.24 -12.27
C ILE A 524 -0.03 -0.48 -12.72
N VAL A 525 -0.80 -1.13 -11.87
CA VAL A 525 -2.23 -1.40 -12.08
C VAL A 525 -2.99 -0.77 -10.92
N ASP A 526 -3.73 0.31 -11.19
CA ASP A 526 -4.43 1.07 -10.13
C ASP A 526 -5.62 0.29 -9.53
N GLU A 527 -6.33 -0.49 -10.34
CA GLU A 527 -7.49 -1.29 -9.93
C GLU A 527 -7.46 -2.69 -10.55
N LEU A 528 -6.80 -3.63 -9.88
CA LEU A 528 -6.60 -4.99 -10.38
C LEU A 528 -7.91 -5.77 -10.63
N PRO A 529 -8.96 -5.67 -9.79
CA PRO A 529 -10.20 -6.39 -10.02
C PRO A 529 -10.91 -6.04 -11.33
N THR A 530 -10.57 -4.95 -11.99
CA THR A 530 -11.14 -4.57 -13.29
C THR A 530 -10.48 -5.28 -14.47
N LEU A 531 -9.37 -5.97 -14.21
CA LEU A 531 -8.52 -6.61 -15.21
C LEU A 531 -8.17 -8.01 -14.75
N TYR A 532 -8.52 -9.05 -15.54
CA TYR A 532 -8.08 -10.40 -15.24
C TYR A 532 -6.62 -10.61 -15.65
N PHE A 533 -5.72 -10.63 -14.67
CA PHE A 533 -4.30 -10.79 -14.90
C PHE A 533 -3.88 -12.25 -14.68
N HIS A 534 -3.97 -13.03 -15.74
CA HIS A 534 -3.61 -14.46 -15.72
C HIS A 534 -2.15 -14.67 -15.25
N LYS A 535 -1.93 -15.65 -14.38
CA LYS A 535 -0.58 -16.02 -13.86
C LYS A 535 0.19 -14.85 -13.19
N ILE A 536 -0.49 -13.92 -12.57
CA ILE A 536 0.12 -12.81 -11.84
C ILE A 536 1.06 -13.29 -10.71
N ASP A 537 0.73 -14.39 -10.05
CA ASP A 537 1.56 -15.04 -9.03
C ASP A 537 2.93 -15.45 -9.57
N ARG A 538 2.96 -16.02 -10.79
CA ARG A 538 4.22 -16.38 -11.47
C ARG A 538 5.04 -15.17 -11.85
N LEU A 539 4.40 -14.10 -12.34
CA LEU A 539 5.11 -12.86 -12.64
C LEU A 539 5.84 -12.35 -11.40
N ILE A 540 5.11 -12.18 -10.29
CA ILE A 540 5.70 -11.65 -9.06
C ILE A 540 6.84 -12.54 -8.56
N GLY A 541 6.66 -13.87 -8.61
CA GLY A 541 7.69 -14.81 -8.18
C GLY A 541 8.98 -14.77 -9.01
N THR A 542 8.90 -14.43 -10.31
CA THR A 542 10.04 -14.41 -11.25
C THR A 542 10.52 -13.00 -11.60
N ALA A 543 9.74 -11.98 -11.32
CA ALA A 543 9.97 -10.58 -11.69
C ALA A 543 11.32 -10.03 -11.20
N ARG A 544 11.78 -10.48 -10.03
CA ARG A 544 13.01 -9.98 -9.40
C ARG A 544 14.24 -10.18 -10.28
N SER A 545 14.41 -11.37 -10.89
CA SER A 545 15.56 -11.68 -11.75
C SER A 545 15.58 -10.87 -13.04
N ASN A 546 14.41 -10.41 -13.49
CA ASN A 546 14.24 -9.62 -14.71
C ASN A 546 14.07 -8.12 -14.43
N LYS A 547 14.20 -7.69 -13.18
CA LYS A 547 14.04 -6.28 -12.73
C LYS A 547 12.66 -5.71 -13.08
N VAL A 548 11.60 -6.50 -12.91
CA VAL A 548 10.22 -6.05 -13.10
C VAL A 548 9.61 -5.71 -11.74
N SER A 549 9.30 -4.44 -11.53
CA SER A 549 8.53 -3.94 -10.39
C SER A 549 7.05 -4.02 -10.72
N VAL A 550 6.26 -4.54 -9.79
CA VAL A 550 4.81 -4.68 -9.96
C VAL A 550 4.12 -4.00 -8.78
N ALA A 551 3.34 -2.95 -9.06
CA ALA A 551 2.51 -2.26 -8.07
C ALA A 551 1.03 -2.46 -8.45
N LEU A 552 0.27 -3.12 -7.58
CA LEU A 552 -1.08 -3.58 -7.86
C LEU A 552 -2.06 -3.01 -6.84
N GLY A 553 -3.01 -2.22 -7.31
CA GLY A 553 -4.08 -1.63 -6.53
C GLY A 553 -5.31 -2.53 -6.48
N PHE A 554 -5.95 -2.60 -5.33
CA PHE A 554 -7.29 -3.16 -5.15
C PHE A 554 -7.95 -2.53 -3.93
N GLN A 555 -9.25 -2.73 -3.77
CA GLN A 555 -9.97 -2.13 -2.66
C GLN A 555 -10.04 -3.07 -1.46
N GLU A 556 -10.53 -4.30 -1.67
CA GLU A 556 -10.80 -5.28 -0.62
C GLU A 556 -10.50 -6.71 -1.11
N LEU A 557 -10.08 -7.62 -0.20
CA LEU A 557 -9.79 -9.01 -0.54
C LEU A 557 -10.98 -9.78 -1.13
N PRO A 558 -12.23 -9.60 -0.67
CA PRO A 558 -13.38 -10.27 -1.28
C PRO A 558 -13.55 -9.99 -2.78
N GLN A 559 -13.10 -8.85 -3.29
CA GLN A 559 -13.13 -8.58 -4.73
C GLN A 559 -12.13 -9.47 -5.48
N LEU A 560 -10.93 -9.65 -4.93
CA LEU A 560 -9.95 -10.58 -5.52
C LEU A 560 -10.41 -12.03 -5.43
N GLU A 561 -11.10 -12.41 -4.33
CA GLU A 561 -11.66 -13.74 -4.18
C GLU A 561 -12.76 -14.03 -5.22
N ALA A 562 -13.58 -13.02 -5.53
CA ALA A 562 -14.62 -13.15 -6.55
C ALA A 562 -14.03 -13.39 -7.95
N ASP A 563 -12.89 -12.78 -8.29
CA ASP A 563 -12.27 -12.88 -9.62
C ASP A 563 -11.30 -14.06 -9.77
N TYR A 564 -10.52 -14.36 -8.73
CA TYR A 564 -9.44 -15.36 -8.80
C TYR A 564 -9.73 -16.63 -8.00
N GLY A 565 -10.88 -16.71 -7.33
CA GLY A 565 -11.19 -17.78 -6.39
C GLY A 565 -10.34 -17.70 -5.11
N LYS A 566 -10.74 -18.42 -4.06
CA LYS A 566 -10.08 -18.39 -2.76
C LYS A 566 -8.59 -18.82 -2.83
N VAL A 567 -8.32 -19.89 -3.56
CA VAL A 567 -6.94 -20.42 -3.71
C VAL A 567 -6.07 -19.47 -4.53
N GLY A 568 -6.61 -18.90 -5.61
CA GLY A 568 -5.94 -17.92 -6.44
C GLY A 568 -5.59 -16.66 -5.65
N MET A 569 -6.56 -16.09 -4.95
CA MET A 569 -6.36 -14.95 -4.08
C MET A 569 -5.26 -15.21 -3.04
N GLN A 570 -5.28 -16.35 -2.34
CA GLN A 570 -4.24 -16.67 -1.35
C GLN A 570 -2.85 -16.78 -1.97
N LYS A 571 -2.71 -17.40 -3.14
CA LYS A 571 -1.43 -17.46 -3.86
C LYS A 571 -0.91 -16.05 -4.19
N ILE A 572 -1.78 -15.19 -4.68
CA ILE A 572 -1.43 -13.85 -5.09
C ILE A 572 -0.98 -13.00 -3.89
N ILE A 573 -1.75 -12.98 -2.79
CA ILE A 573 -1.43 -12.14 -1.63
C ILE A 573 -0.16 -12.58 -0.88
N THR A 574 0.19 -13.86 -0.93
CA THR A 574 1.39 -14.39 -0.24
C THR A 574 2.68 -14.18 -1.00
N THR A 575 2.63 -13.90 -2.31
CA THR A 575 3.83 -13.71 -3.15
C THR A 575 4.42 -12.30 -3.07
N VAL A 576 3.65 -11.31 -2.61
CA VAL A 576 4.06 -9.92 -2.58
C VAL A 576 4.80 -9.57 -1.29
N GLY A 577 5.91 -8.86 -1.41
CA GLY A 577 6.75 -8.49 -0.27
C GLY A 577 6.40 -7.14 0.38
N ASN A 578 5.81 -6.20 -0.37
CA ASN A 578 5.45 -4.88 0.14
C ASN A 578 3.93 -4.73 0.19
N VAL A 579 3.41 -4.32 1.32
CA VAL A 579 1.96 -4.07 1.50
C VAL A 579 1.77 -2.66 2.03
N VAL A 580 1.05 -1.84 1.28
CA VAL A 580 0.68 -0.47 1.64
C VAL A 580 -0.84 -0.37 1.62
N SER A 581 -1.45 -0.12 2.75
CA SER A 581 -2.91 -0.04 2.89
C SER A 581 -3.35 1.33 3.40
N GLY A 582 -4.40 1.88 2.79
CA GLY A 582 -5.23 2.91 3.40
C GLY A 582 -6.31 2.29 4.28
N SER A 583 -7.47 2.95 4.43
CA SER A 583 -8.61 2.38 5.14
C SER A 583 -9.18 1.16 4.41
N ALA A 584 -9.58 0.14 5.16
CA ALA A 584 -10.28 -1.05 4.67
C ALA A 584 -11.53 -1.29 5.52
N ARG A 585 -12.54 -1.98 4.98
CA ARG A 585 -13.81 -2.22 5.67
C ARG A 585 -14.20 -3.69 5.74
N ALA A 586 -13.82 -4.49 4.74
CA ALA A 586 -14.12 -5.91 4.74
C ALA A 586 -13.36 -6.62 5.87
N LYS A 587 -14.07 -7.49 6.59
CA LYS A 587 -13.54 -8.23 7.73
C LYS A 587 -12.28 -9.01 7.36
N GLU A 588 -12.29 -9.71 6.23
CA GLU A 588 -11.20 -10.52 5.72
C GLU A 588 -9.95 -9.67 5.47
N THR A 589 -10.11 -8.48 4.87
CA THR A 589 -9.02 -7.54 4.62
C THR A 589 -8.45 -6.99 5.93
N LEU A 590 -9.32 -6.63 6.87
CA LEU A 590 -8.93 -6.11 8.19
C LEU A 590 -8.19 -7.17 9.02
N GLU A 591 -8.69 -8.42 9.03
CA GLU A 591 -8.05 -9.53 9.74
C GLU A 591 -6.69 -9.88 9.11
N TRP A 592 -6.58 -9.92 7.80
CA TRP A 592 -5.31 -10.11 7.10
C TRP A 592 -4.30 -9.02 7.45
N LEU A 593 -4.68 -7.75 7.37
CA LEU A 593 -3.77 -6.64 7.73
C LEU A 593 -3.36 -6.69 9.20
N SER A 594 -4.32 -6.87 10.12
CA SER A 594 -4.05 -6.83 11.55
C SER A 594 -3.27 -8.06 12.04
N ASN A 595 -3.59 -9.26 11.58
CA ASN A 595 -3.02 -10.50 12.09
C ASN A 595 -1.78 -10.97 11.31
N ASP A 596 -1.84 -10.93 9.96
CA ASP A 596 -0.77 -11.48 9.13
C ASP A 596 0.32 -10.44 8.83
N ILE A 597 -0.08 -9.20 8.50
CA ILE A 597 0.88 -8.13 8.18
C ILE A 597 1.46 -7.52 9.45
N PHE A 598 0.63 -7.08 10.40
CA PHE A 598 1.11 -6.47 11.64
C PHE A 598 1.47 -7.49 12.70
N GLY A 599 0.72 -8.59 12.81
CA GLY A 599 0.93 -9.62 13.82
C GLY A 599 0.59 -9.15 15.23
N LYS A 600 1.00 -9.95 16.21
CA LYS A 600 0.74 -9.71 17.63
C LYS A 600 2.01 -9.31 18.35
N VAL A 601 1.86 -8.47 19.36
CA VAL A 601 2.92 -8.05 20.28
C VAL A 601 2.53 -8.35 21.72
N VAL A 602 3.51 -8.65 22.54
CA VAL A 602 3.30 -8.83 23.98
C VAL A 602 3.11 -7.45 24.60
N GLN A 603 1.93 -7.18 25.13
CA GLN A 603 1.63 -5.98 25.90
C GLN A 603 1.59 -6.31 27.39
N LEU A 604 2.37 -5.55 28.16
CA LEU A 604 2.33 -5.60 29.62
C LEU A 604 1.14 -4.74 30.09
N LYS A 605 0.04 -5.38 30.47
CA LYS A 605 -1.10 -4.71 31.11
C LYS A 605 -0.88 -4.65 32.61
N LYS A 606 -0.74 -3.43 33.14
CA LYS A 606 -0.68 -3.20 34.56
C LYS A 606 -2.10 -3.14 35.12
N GLY A 607 -2.56 -4.19 35.73
CA GLY A 607 -3.76 -4.16 36.57
C GLY A 607 -3.39 -3.60 37.96
N VAL A 608 -3.99 -2.48 38.35
CA VAL A 608 -3.85 -1.93 39.70
C VAL A 608 -5.13 -2.20 40.43
N THR A 609 -5.10 -3.10 41.39
CA THR A 609 -6.21 -3.33 42.32
C THR A 609 -5.92 -2.57 43.61
N ILE A 610 -6.77 -1.60 43.94
CA ILE A 610 -6.67 -0.79 45.16
C ILE A 610 -7.77 -1.24 46.09
N ASP A 611 -7.42 -1.96 47.13
CA ASP A 611 -8.31 -2.29 48.24
C ASP A 611 -8.02 -1.36 49.41
N ARG A 612 -8.91 -1.32 50.45
CA ARG A 612 -8.76 -0.41 51.60
C ARG A 612 -7.41 -0.53 52.31
N ASP A 613 -6.81 -1.72 52.27
CA ASP A 613 -5.57 -2.04 52.98
C ASP A 613 -4.39 -2.49 52.10
N ARG A 614 -4.58 -2.68 50.78
CA ARG A 614 -3.51 -3.15 49.87
C ARG A 614 -3.66 -2.57 48.49
N THR A 615 -2.55 -2.14 47.89
CA THR A 615 -2.43 -1.87 46.46
C THR A 615 -1.64 -3.01 45.84
N SER A 616 -2.27 -3.83 45.03
CA SER A 616 -1.57 -4.87 44.27
C SER A 616 -1.43 -4.41 42.81
N ILE A 617 -0.24 -4.53 42.27
CA ILE A 617 0.05 -4.30 40.86
C ILE A 617 0.24 -5.67 40.23
N ASN A 618 -0.71 -6.09 39.42
CA ASN A 618 -0.58 -7.28 38.60
C ASN A 618 -0.06 -6.90 37.23
N LEU A 619 1.07 -7.47 36.83
CA LEU A 619 1.59 -7.39 35.47
C LEU A 619 1.09 -8.61 34.71
N ASN A 620 0.12 -8.43 33.84
CA ASN A 620 -0.35 -9.48 32.97
C ASN A 620 0.24 -9.27 31.59
N GLU A 621 0.92 -10.27 31.05
CA GLU A 621 1.38 -10.32 29.68
C GLU A 621 0.23 -10.82 28.80
N ASN A 622 -0.29 -9.95 27.95
CA ASN A 622 -1.30 -10.31 26.94
C ASN A 622 -0.72 -10.13 25.54
N MET A 623 -1.05 -11.07 24.66
CA MET A 623 -0.78 -10.94 23.24
C MET A 623 -1.90 -10.13 22.57
N ASP A 624 -1.63 -8.88 22.23
CA ASP A 624 -2.56 -8.01 21.50
C ASP A 624 -2.04 -7.70 20.09
N SER A 625 -2.94 -7.42 19.16
CA SER A 625 -2.56 -7.00 17.81
C SER A 625 -1.74 -5.70 17.84
N LEU A 626 -0.65 -5.64 17.08
CA LEU A 626 0.18 -4.41 16.99
C LEU A 626 -0.65 -3.23 16.49
N VAL A 627 -1.48 -3.46 15.45
CA VAL A 627 -2.47 -2.51 14.96
C VAL A 627 -3.83 -3.21 14.91
N PRO A 628 -4.77 -2.85 15.80
CA PRO A 628 -6.10 -3.42 15.80
C PRO A 628 -6.87 -3.11 14.50
N ALA A 629 -7.73 -4.04 14.07
CA ALA A 629 -8.57 -3.90 12.89
C ALA A 629 -9.41 -2.60 12.88
N SER A 630 -9.92 -2.20 14.05
CA SER A 630 -10.69 -0.95 14.21
C SER A 630 -9.87 0.30 13.85
N LYS A 631 -8.58 0.34 14.17
CA LYS A 631 -7.72 1.47 13.79
C LYS A 631 -7.47 1.55 12.29
N ILE A 632 -7.45 0.39 11.60
CA ILE A 632 -7.29 0.34 10.15
C ILE A 632 -8.57 0.79 9.45
N SER A 633 -9.75 0.38 9.96
CA SER A 633 -11.04 0.79 9.39
C SER A 633 -11.29 2.28 9.47
N ASP A 634 -10.80 2.92 10.51
CA ASP A 634 -11.02 4.35 10.83
C ASP A 634 -9.95 5.28 10.26
N LEU A 635 -9.03 4.77 9.43
CA LEU A 635 -7.98 5.57 8.82
C LEU A 635 -8.55 6.70 7.95
N PRO A 636 -8.19 7.96 8.20
CA PRO A 636 -8.58 9.07 7.34
C PRO A 636 -7.81 9.05 6.01
N THR A 637 -8.30 9.78 5.01
CA THR A 637 -7.62 9.95 3.72
C THR A 637 -6.17 10.42 3.90
N GLY A 638 -5.25 9.76 3.20
CA GLY A 638 -3.82 10.06 3.26
C GLY A 638 -3.09 9.45 4.46
N TRP A 639 -3.78 8.65 5.28
CA TRP A 639 -3.13 7.78 6.25
C TRP A 639 -2.88 6.41 5.63
N LEU A 640 -1.70 5.88 5.90
CA LEU A 640 -1.26 4.60 5.37
C LEU A 640 -0.76 3.70 6.50
N CYS A 641 -0.97 2.41 6.32
CA CYS A 641 -0.44 1.38 7.19
C CYS A 641 0.08 0.20 6.35
N GLY A 642 1.01 -0.58 6.89
CA GLY A 642 1.51 -1.74 6.16
C GLY A 642 2.91 -2.17 6.55
N GLN A 643 3.53 -2.89 5.60
CA GLN A 643 4.88 -3.44 5.78
C GLN A 643 5.64 -3.38 4.46
N VAL A 644 6.91 -2.99 4.52
CA VAL A 644 7.85 -3.07 3.40
C VAL A 644 8.75 -4.30 3.52
N ALA A 645 9.11 -4.88 2.38
CA ALA A 645 10.02 -6.03 2.34
C ALA A 645 11.40 -5.64 2.88
N ARG A 646 11.98 -6.54 3.65
CA ARG A 646 13.35 -6.40 4.15
C ARG A 646 14.30 -7.06 3.18
N ASP A 647 15.25 -6.29 2.67
CA ASP A 647 16.40 -6.81 1.98
C ASP A 647 17.63 -6.66 2.88
N PHE A 648 18.61 -7.54 2.65
CA PHE A 648 19.92 -7.35 3.25
C PHE A 648 20.48 -6.02 2.72
N GLN A 649 20.48 -4.98 3.55
CA GLN A 649 21.29 -3.82 3.27
C GLN A 649 22.75 -4.27 3.31
N LYS A 650 23.48 -3.98 2.26
CA LYS A 650 24.92 -4.06 2.32
C LYS A 650 25.37 -3.05 3.38
N THR A 651 25.63 -3.52 4.57
CA THR A 651 26.25 -2.73 5.63
C THR A 651 27.44 -1.99 5.02
N LYS A 652 27.52 -0.69 5.21
CA LYS A 652 28.76 0.05 4.98
C LYS A 652 29.77 -0.60 5.92
N THR A 653 30.58 -1.49 5.39
CA THR A 653 31.65 -2.16 6.12
C THR A 653 32.59 -1.08 6.66
N GLY A 654 32.35 -0.71 7.91
CA GLY A 654 33.41 -0.14 8.74
C GLY A 654 34.55 -1.16 8.77
N ARG A 655 35.78 -0.71 8.63
CA ARG A 655 36.98 -1.52 8.65
C ARG A 655 36.93 -2.54 9.80
N GLY A 656 36.69 -3.81 9.49
CA GLY A 656 36.65 -4.92 10.44
C GLY A 656 35.35 -5.69 10.36
N GLY A 657 35.30 -6.73 9.53
CA GLY A 657 34.14 -7.56 9.19
C GLY A 657 33.54 -8.35 10.35
N SER A 658 32.97 -7.68 11.32
CA SER A 658 32.15 -8.26 12.41
C SER A 658 30.76 -7.65 12.32
N MET A 659 29.75 -8.51 12.09
CA MET A 659 28.35 -8.18 12.11
C MET A 659 27.96 -7.78 13.54
N ASN A 660 27.71 -6.50 13.79
CA ASN A 660 27.33 -6.03 15.12
C ASN A 660 25.87 -6.41 15.42
N ILE A 661 25.63 -6.96 16.60
CA ILE A 661 24.29 -7.31 17.12
C ILE A 661 23.34 -6.10 17.18
N GLN A 662 23.86 -4.88 17.19
CA GLN A 662 23.07 -3.64 17.09
C GLN A 662 22.31 -3.50 15.77
N GLU A 663 22.83 -4.07 14.67
CA GLU A 663 22.15 -4.10 13.36
C GLU A 663 20.92 -5.01 13.35
N ALA A 664 20.86 -5.99 14.26
CA ALA A 664 19.64 -6.79 14.49
C ALA A 664 18.47 -5.96 15.07
N GLY A 665 18.73 -4.79 15.64
CA GLY A 665 17.69 -3.86 16.13
C GLY A 665 16.89 -3.18 15.04
N GLU A 666 17.44 -3.05 13.81
CA GLU A 666 16.76 -2.48 12.64
C GLU A 666 15.59 -3.35 12.12
N PHE A 667 15.42 -4.56 12.65
CA PHE A 667 14.26 -5.40 12.33
C PHE A 667 12.90 -4.77 12.69
N LYS A 668 12.86 -3.69 13.46
CA LYS A 668 11.60 -3.05 13.91
C LYS A 668 10.99 -2.08 12.92
N THR A 669 11.74 -1.61 11.92
CA THR A 669 11.34 -0.46 11.08
C THR A 669 10.71 -0.82 9.74
N SER A 670 10.37 -2.09 9.48
CA SER A 670 9.71 -2.48 8.23
C SER A 670 8.21 -2.21 8.20
N LYS A 671 7.59 -2.03 9.37
CA LYS A 671 6.16 -1.76 9.50
C LYS A 671 5.93 -0.26 9.71
N PHE A 672 4.82 0.24 9.17
CA PHE A 672 4.45 1.64 9.29
C PHE A 672 2.95 1.82 9.54
N PHE A 673 2.62 2.88 10.28
CA PHE A 673 1.27 3.37 10.56
C PHE A 673 1.37 4.88 10.68
N CYS A 674 1.06 5.63 9.61
CA CYS A 674 1.47 7.01 9.47
C CYS A 674 0.57 7.81 8.52
N LYS A 675 0.70 9.12 8.57
CA LYS A 675 0.15 10.05 7.59
C LYS A 675 1.22 10.39 6.55
N THR A 676 0.86 10.40 5.26
CA THR A 676 1.77 10.86 4.20
C THR A 676 2.07 12.36 4.33
N ASP A 677 3.31 12.73 4.04
CA ASP A 677 3.83 14.11 4.10
C ASP A 677 4.38 14.54 2.74
N LEU A 678 3.55 14.37 1.70
CA LEU A 678 3.92 14.74 0.33
C LEU A 678 4.01 16.27 0.18
N ASP A 679 4.93 16.74 -0.66
CA ASP A 679 5.05 18.16 -0.98
C ASP A 679 3.91 18.62 -1.90
N MET A 680 2.85 19.12 -1.28
CA MET A 680 1.65 19.60 -1.98
C MET A 680 1.93 20.81 -2.87
N ALA A 681 2.97 21.61 -2.57
CA ALA A 681 3.31 22.77 -3.37
C ALA A 681 3.99 22.34 -4.68
N GLU A 682 4.90 21.37 -4.62
CA GLU A 682 5.52 20.76 -5.82
C GLU A 682 4.46 20.09 -6.69
N ILE A 683 3.55 19.31 -6.09
CA ILE A 683 2.49 18.61 -6.82
C ILE A 683 1.55 19.58 -7.54
N LYS A 684 1.07 20.62 -6.87
CA LYS A 684 0.22 21.65 -7.51
C LYS A 684 0.92 22.38 -8.65
N LYS A 685 2.22 22.63 -8.50
CA LYS A 685 3.03 23.23 -9.57
C LYS A 685 3.14 22.29 -10.77
N GLU A 686 3.34 21.00 -10.52
CA GLU A 686 3.36 19.94 -11.53
C GLU A 686 2.02 19.85 -12.26
N GLU A 687 0.90 19.82 -11.51
CA GLU A 687 -0.45 19.79 -12.08
C GLU A 687 -0.75 21.01 -12.97
N ALA A 688 -0.30 22.19 -12.56
CA ALA A 688 -0.45 23.40 -13.38
C ALA A 688 0.35 23.34 -14.69
N GLU A 689 1.41 22.54 -14.75
CA GLU A 689 2.20 22.34 -15.97
C GLU A 689 1.57 21.35 -16.94
N TYR A 690 0.63 20.49 -16.53
CA TYR A 690 0.03 19.45 -17.39
C TYR A 690 -0.61 20.02 -18.66
N VAL A 691 -1.19 21.22 -18.60
CA VAL A 691 -1.80 21.90 -19.76
C VAL A 691 -0.78 22.11 -20.89
N LYS A 692 0.51 22.20 -20.59
CA LYS A 692 1.57 22.37 -21.57
C LYS A 692 1.96 21.07 -22.30
N TYR A 693 1.47 19.95 -21.79
CA TYR A 693 1.77 18.61 -22.30
C TYR A 693 0.48 17.85 -22.58
N PRO A 694 -0.29 18.24 -23.62
CA PRO A 694 -1.50 17.51 -24.01
C PRO A 694 -1.14 16.08 -24.42
N LEU A 695 -2.04 15.13 -24.16
CA LEU A 695 -1.85 13.74 -24.57
C LEU A 695 -1.66 13.63 -26.09
N PRO A 696 -0.78 12.72 -26.55
CA PRO A 696 -0.49 12.61 -27.98
C PRO A 696 -1.68 12.02 -28.74
N ILE A 697 -1.97 12.59 -29.90
CA ILE A 697 -2.89 12.03 -30.88
C ILE A 697 -2.04 11.26 -31.88
N PHE A 698 -2.32 9.97 -32.06
CA PHE A 698 -1.57 9.10 -32.97
C PHE A 698 -2.22 9.05 -34.34
N TYR A 699 -3.55 9.15 -34.41
CA TYR A 699 -4.31 9.18 -35.66
C TYR A 699 -5.29 10.34 -35.65
N ASP A 700 -5.16 11.19 -36.63
CA ASP A 700 -6.13 12.24 -36.87
C ASP A 700 -7.21 11.71 -37.85
N PHE A 701 -8.38 11.45 -37.31
CA PHE A 701 -9.52 10.95 -38.09
C PHE A 701 -10.37 12.07 -38.71
N GLY A 702 -10.04 13.32 -38.45
CA GLY A 702 -10.87 14.47 -38.87
C GLY A 702 -12.15 14.59 -38.03
N THR A 703 -13.30 14.63 -38.68
CA THR A 703 -14.60 14.75 -38.02
C THR A 703 -15.05 13.41 -37.39
N PRO A 704 -15.98 13.41 -36.41
CA PRO A 704 -16.56 12.18 -35.84
C PRO A 704 -17.18 11.26 -36.90
N GLU A 705 -17.78 11.83 -37.95
CA GLU A 705 -18.37 11.09 -39.05
C GLU A 705 -17.31 10.43 -39.94
N GLU A 706 -16.20 11.10 -40.22
CA GLU A 706 -15.07 10.53 -40.94
C GLU A 706 -14.41 9.41 -40.17
N ARG A 707 -14.23 9.59 -38.85
CA ARG A 707 -13.76 8.53 -37.95
C ARG A 707 -14.63 7.27 -38.07
N GLU A 708 -15.93 7.43 -37.94
CA GLU A 708 -16.87 6.32 -38.02
C GLU A 708 -16.81 5.61 -39.38
N GLN A 709 -16.69 6.35 -40.47
CA GLN A 709 -16.53 5.79 -41.81
C GLN A 709 -15.21 5.01 -41.96
N ILE A 710 -14.11 5.52 -41.42
CA ILE A 710 -12.80 4.87 -41.52
C ILE A 710 -12.84 3.55 -40.73
N LEU A 711 -13.35 3.56 -39.51
CA LEU A 711 -13.48 2.37 -38.65
C LEU A 711 -14.41 1.34 -39.31
N TYR A 712 -15.52 1.76 -39.88
CA TYR A 712 -16.46 0.89 -40.58
C TYR A 712 -15.84 0.27 -41.84
N ARG A 713 -15.12 1.04 -42.66
CA ARG A 713 -14.39 0.52 -43.82
C ARG A 713 -13.39 -0.56 -43.42
N ASN A 714 -12.62 -0.33 -42.36
CA ASN A 714 -11.67 -1.33 -41.85
C ASN A 714 -12.40 -2.61 -41.42
N PHE A 715 -13.52 -2.49 -40.70
CA PHE A 715 -14.32 -3.64 -40.26
C PHE A 715 -14.84 -4.46 -41.44
N VAL A 716 -15.38 -3.79 -42.50
CA VAL A 716 -15.87 -4.44 -43.71
C VAL A 716 -14.73 -5.10 -44.47
N ALA A 717 -13.58 -4.44 -44.60
CA ALA A 717 -12.42 -4.98 -45.31
C ALA A 717 -11.94 -6.28 -44.69
N VAL A 718 -11.79 -6.34 -43.36
CA VAL A 718 -11.41 -7.57 -42.61
C VAL A 718 -12.42 -8.68 -42.85
N THR A 719 -13.71 -8.38 -42.80
CA THR A 719 -14.75 -9.39 -43.05
C THR A 719 -14.69 -9.92 -44.48
N GLN A 720 -14.42 -9.06 -45.48
CA GLN A 720 -14.26 -9.47 -46.86
C GLN A 720 -13.00 -10.31 -47.06
N ASP A 721 -11.89 -9.97 -46.43
CA ASP A 721 -10.65 -10.73 -46.48
C ASP A 721 -10.83 -12.18 -45.96
N VAL A 722 -11.60 -12.37 -44.88
CA VAL A 722 -11.93 -13.70 -44.38
C VAL A 722 -12.76 -14.50 -45.39
N LYS A 723 -13.78 -13.89 -46.02
CA LYS A 723 -14.57 -14.55 -47.05
C LYS A 723 -13.72 -14.95 -48.26
N ASN A 724 -12.87 -14.07 -48.74
CA ASN A 724 -11.96 -14.36 -49.85
C ASN A 724 -10.97 -15.48 -49.50
N MET A 725 -10.50 -15.52 -48.26
CA MET A 725 -9.64 -16.60 -47.75
C MET A 725 -10.38 -17.94 -47.80
N ILE A 726 -11.60 -18.01 -47.27
CA ILE A 726 -12.42 -19.21 -47.24
C ILE A 726 -12.67 -19.73 -48.65
N GLU A 727 -13.13 -18.86 -49.57
CA GLU A 727 -13.34 -19.22 -51.00
C GLU A 727 -12.07 -19.76 -51.63
N THR A 728 -10.92 -19.15 -51.36
CA THR A 728 -9.62 -19.61 -51.89
C THR A 728 -9.24 -21.00 -51.39
N ILE A 729 -9.52 -21.29 -50.11
CA ILE A 729 -9.19 -22.61 -49.50
C ILE A 729 -10.14 -23.69 -50.01
N LEU A 730 -11.45 -23.41 -50.00
CA LEU A 730 -12.48 -24.36 -50.37
C LEU A 730 -12.51 -24.60 -51.92
N GLY A 731 -12.36 -23.53 -52.74
CA GLY A 731 -12.27 -23.64 -54.19
C GLY A 731 -11.07 -24.46 -54.64
N LYS A 732 -9.95 -24.43 -53.93
CA LYS A 732 -8.79 -25.30 -54.17
C LYS A 732 -9.08 -26.78 -53.77
N LYS A 733 -10.04 -27.04 -52.89
CA LYS A 733 -10.46 -28.37 -52.44
C LYS A 733 -11.37 -29.05 -53.44
N GLU A 734 -12.26 -28.31 -54.12
CA GLU A 734 -13.14 -28.80 -55.19
C GLU A 734 -12.40 -29.05 -56.52
N ALA A 735 -11.26 -28.38 -56.75
CA ALA A 735 -10.43 -28.57 -57.93
C ALA A 735 -9.42 -29.73 -57.80
N LYS A 736 -9.40 -30.47 -56.67
CA LYS A 736 -8.59 -31.66 -56.45
C LYS A 736 -9.48 -32.91 -56.42
#